data_154e6bf814c4c8ad4a4f5f08dfd1046a
#
_entry.id   154e6bf814c4c8ad4a4f5f08dfd1046a
#
_cell.length_a   1.000
_cell.length_b   1.000
_cell.length_c   1.000
_cell.angle_alpha   90.00
_cell.angle_beta   90.00
_cell.angle_gamma   90.00
#
_symmetry.space_group_name_H-M   'P 1'
#
loop_
_entity.id
_entity.type
_entity.pdbx_description
1 polymer ?
#
loop_
_entity_poly.entity_id
_entity_poly.type
_entity_poly.pdbx_seq_one_letter_code
_entity_poly.pdbx_strand_id
1 'polypeptide(L)'
;MNTKTRSFTDREIRGIPSNERSAFLKKRYLDSPLMVDIEYIKHLTASHKRTDSMEIIERRAADHAYALSHMTPVIHEWDTLAGNKTRYIRGAIPYVNYAAGPFLKEMRKEEQDAQSKYTEQGQGGGIEKARHEAEQDDFRLISGKFLIPREEYNEFKEICEYWEEKCFMEQGERLWKSIFNKAEFIENGWKTGLYTAPHEPCPEGRLILDFETALAKGYNKIIRETEEKINSFQPGNILDGAKLNFWRAAVSVLKGAVVFVGNYASQAERMAKEEKNHYRKEELEQMAYACRNVPMEAPRNFREAVQSFWFTYLLGHIEGSHLGYSPGKLDMLLYPYYKNDPDTSPEMAIALFEELFVKMTQIEYIASLSWQGLGHGNLYQNLILGGLDKNGDRADNELSLIILQAQVNMQMTQPTLSVWWDNKLDSEFLMKAVECVKTGVGYPAFFNQSIYIQHELKTSGLPVETIRKHAAIGGCTEPTLQGMAYGIVQAGFVNHGKIIDLVINQGIDPVTGIRMYEPRELESFEDVLNYYIDIMHEAIRNWQQYWNYVMIAHRNTVPLIFCSVFVNNCLDKGKCMDDGGAVLNQSVTTLSSGMVNVANSLAVIKKLVYDDKVCTLEELFQATREDWVGFESLRKKALGVPHWGNDEANVDKIYLDLYYDYCNWVAGQVNYLGKPYDPSMLAISTPVPFGKVCNAFPDGRKKGEPLADGVTSPFPGTDVNGPTAVIRSSSKVDHSRIRGGLLNLKFHPSALRGESGSKNLLALIKTYFENPGFQVQFNVVDSRMLIDAQLHPENYRDLVVRVAGFSAYWVEMSKALQDQVIWRTEHSL
;
A
#
# COMPACT_ATOMS: atom_id res chain seq x y z
N MET A 1 -24.02 16.30 25.88
CA MET A 1 -22.76 16.91 26.39
C MET A 1 -22.35 18.02 25.43
N ASN A 2 -22.15 19.26 25.94
CA ASN A 2 -21.66 20.35 25.09
C ASN A 2 -20.20 20.05 24.68
N THR A 3 -20.02 19.38 23.56
CA THR A 3 -18.71 19.23 22.89
C THR A 3 -18.37 20.58 22.25
N LYS A 4 -17.84 21.51 23.04
CA LYS A 4 -17.15 22.66 22.47
C LYS A 4 -16.00 22.11 21.60
N THR A 5 -15.93 22.52 20.35
CA THR A 5 -14.82 22.32 19.41
C THR A 5 -13.51 22.61 20.14
N ARG A 6 -12.87 21.57 20.64
CA ARG A 6 -11.60 21.67 21.36
C ARG A 6 -10.49 21.45 20.32
N SER A 7 -9.79 22.52 19.96
CA SER A 7 -8.54 22.37 19.23
C SER A 7 -7.56 21.50 20.03
N PHE A 8 -6.75 20.69 19.37
CA PHE A 8 -5.70 19.94 20.04
C PHE A 8 -4.79 20.87 20.82
N THR A 9 -4.49 20.52 22.07
CA THR A 9 -3.48 21.22 22.87
C THR A 9 -2.09 20.93 22.30
N ASP A 10 -1.09 21.77 22.61
CA ASP A 10 0.31 21.50 22.24
C ASP A 10 0.80 20.12 22.70
N ARG A 11 0.21 19.60 23.78
CA ARG A 11 0.51 18.27 24.31
C ARG A 11 -0.05 17.16 23.41
N GLU A 12 -1.28 17.33 22.92
CA GLU A 12 -1.93 16.38 22.00
C GLU A 12 -1.24 16.37 20.64
N ILE A 13 -0.81 17.54 20.13
CA ILE A 13 -0.05 17.66 18.87
C ILE A 13 1.29 16.92 18.95
N ARG A 14 1.89 16.77 20.14
CA ARG A 14 3.15 16.03 20.32
C ARG A 14 3.01 14.51 20.37
N GLY A 15 1.82 13.96 20.20
CA GLY A 15 1.61 12.51 20.18
C GLY A 15 1.79 11.86 21.54
N ILE A 16 1.07 12.34 22.55
CA ILE A 16 1.12 11.78 23.89
C ILE A 16 0.01 10.72 24.04
N PRO A 17 0.37 9.45 24.22
CA PRO A 17 -0.57 8.36 24.46
C PRO A 17 -1.53 8.67 25.63
N SER A 18 -2.74 8.15 25.57
CA SER A 18 -3.79 8.45 26.54
C SER A 18 -3.51 7.92 27.94
N ASN A 19 -2.71 6.86 28.04
CA ASN A 19 -2.39 6.17 29.29
C ASN A 19 -0.99 5.52 29.25
N GLU A 20 -0.53 5.02 30.40
CA GLU A 20 0.79 4.38 30.56
C GLU A 20 0.95 3.13 29.70
N ARG A 21 -0.12 2.35 29.52
CA ARG A 21 -0.10 1.15 28.65
C ARG A 21 0.20 1.52 27.21
N SER A 22 -0.56 2.43 26.65
CA SER A 22 -0.36 2.91 25.27
C SER A 22 1.05 3.47 25.06
N ALA A 23 1.57 4.20 26.05
CA ALA A 23 2.94 4.71 26.04
C ALA A 23 3.97 3.57 26.06
N PHE A 24 3.76 2.55 26.88
CA PHE A 24 4.62 1.37 26.94
C PHE A 24 4.60 0.59 25.63
N LEU A 25 3.42 0.32 25.07
CA LEU A 25 3.26 -0.43 23.82
C LEU A 25 3.95 0.27 22.65
N LYS A 26 3.79 1.60 22.52
CA LYS A 26 4.49 2.41 21.50
C LYS A 26 6.00 2.32 21.68
N LYS A 27 6.49 2.54 22.92
CA LYS A 27 7.91 2.46 23.22
C LYS A 27 8.48 1.07 22.94
N ARG A 28 7.81 0.00 23.35
CA ARG A 28 8.20 -1.38 23.10
C ARG A 28 8.34 -1.66 21.59
N TYR A 29 7.39 -1.18 20.78
CA TYR A 29 7.48 -1.30 19.32
C TYR A 29 8.72 -0.59 18.78
N LEU A 30 8.94 0.68 19.14
CA LEU A 30 10.06 1.49 18.64
C LEU A 30 11.43 0.93 19.07
N ASP A 31 11.50 0.27 20.22
CA ASP A 31 12.74 -0.31 20.74
C ASP A 31 13.03 -1.73 20.23
N SER A 32 12.03 -2.39 19.63
CA SER A 32 12.18 -3.77 19.15
C SER A 32 12.90 -3.83 17.80
N PRO A 33 13.80 -4.81 17.60
CA PRO A 33 14.44 -5.04 16.31
C PRO A 33 13.48 -5.65 15.30
N LEU A 34 13.81 -5.50 14.01
CA LEU A 34 13.11 -6.19 12.92
C LEU A 34 13.60 -7.64 12.86
N MET A 35 12.66 -8.59 12.92
CA MET A 35 12.98 -10.04 12.99
C MET A 35 12.33 -10.80 11.84
N VAL A 36 13.03 -11.82 11.34
CA VAL A 36 12.43 -12.87 10.50
C VAL A 36 11.80 -13.92 11.42
N ASP A 37 10.55 -14.29 11.16
CA ASP A 37 9.93 -15.43 11.83
C ASP A 37 9.59 -16.54 10.83
N ILE A 38 10.28 -17.65 10.95
CA ILE A 38 10.14 -18.79 10.04
C ILE A 38 9.05 -19.78 10.48
N GLU A 39 8.42 -19.59 11.63
CA GLU A 39 7.54 -20.62 12.22
C GLU A 39 6.38 -20.99 11.27
N TYR A 40 5.67 -20.00 10.73
CA TYR A 40 4.58 -20.24 9.80
C TYR A 40 5.03 -21.02 8.56
N ILE A 41 6.11 -20.59 7.90
CA ILE A 41 6.61 -21.25 6.68
C ILE A 41 7.20 -22.64 6.95
N LYS A 42 7.74 -22.87 8.13
CA LYS A 42 8.20 -24.20 8.60
C LYS A 42 7.03 -25.18 8.65
N HIS A 43 5.94 -24.80 9.31
CA HIS A 43 4.75 -25.65 9.41
C HIS A 43 4.05 -25.82 8.06
N LEU A 44 3.94 -24.75 7.28
CA LEU A 44 3.40 -24.79 5.91
C LEU A 44 4.20 -25.77 5.03
N THR A 45 5.54 -25.72 5.08
CA THR A 45 6.42 -26.60 4.33
C THR A 45 6.29 -28.05 4.80
N ALA A 46 6.17 -28.28 6.09
CA ALA A 46 5.99 -29.63 6.66
C ALA A 46 4.67 -30.27 6.19
N SER A 47 3.61 -29.50 6.07
CA SER A 47 2.34 -29.95 5.48
C SER A 47 2.50 -30.18 3.97
N HIS A 48 3.08 -29.25 3.26
CA HIS A 48 3.22 -29.28 1.81
C HIS A 48 3.97 -30.50 1.29
N LYS A 49 4.94 -31.01 2.07
CA LYS A 49 5.65 -32.29 1.79
C LYS A 49 4.75 -33.52 1.87
N ARG A 50 3.59 -33.43 2.54
CA ARG A 50 2.65 -34.55 2.76
C ARG A 50 1.38 -34.48 1.91
N THR A 51 1.12 -33.33 1.30
CA THR A 51 -0.10 -33.01 0.53
C THR A 51 0.12 -33.05 -0.99
N ASP A 52 1.18 -33.68 -1.46
CA ASP A 52 1.65 -33.63 -2.85
C ASP A 52 0.63 -34.18 -3.88
N SER A 53 -0.21 -35.11 -3.46
CA SER A 53 -1.24 -35.72 -4.31
C SER A 53 -2.58 -34.94 -4.31
N MET A 54 -2.69 -33.90 -3.51
CA MET A 54 -3.93 -33.12 -3.41
C MET A 54 -4.03 -32.10 -4.54
N GLU A 55 -5.26 -31.78 -4.89
CA GLU A 55 -5.57 -30.68 -5.81
C GLU A 55 -5.18 -29.33 -5.18
N ILE A 56 -4.74 -28.36 -5.99
CA ILE A 56 -4.04 -27.16 -5.49
C ILE A 56 -4.85 -26.37 -4.44
N ILE A 57 -6.17 -26.23 -4.62
CA ILE A 57 -7.01 -25.49 -3.67
C ILE A 57 -7.10 -26.23 -2.33
N GLU A 58 -7.34 -27.54 -2.36
CA GLU A 58 -7.40 -28.36 -1.15
C GLU A 58 -6.04 -28.46 -0.47
N ARG A 59 -4.95 -28.60 -1.26
CA ARG A 59 -3.59 -28.60 -0.77
C ARG A 59 -3.24 -27.31 -0.03
N ARG A 60 -3.49 -26.16 -0.67
CA ARG A 60 -3.23 -24.83 -0.08
C ARG A 60 -4.01 -24.64 1.21
N ALA A 61 -5.28 -25.06 1.24
CA ALA A 61 -6.12 -24.97 2.43
C ALA A 61 -5.59 -25.85 3.58
N ALA A 62 -5.20 -27.10 3.27
CA ALA A 62 -4.64 -28.02 4.25
C ALA A 62 -3.32 -27.48 4.83
N ASP A 63 -2.44 -26.96 3.98
CA ASP A 63 -1.15 -26.42 4.37
C ASP A 63 -1.31 -25.19 5.28
N HIS A 64 -2.19 -24.27 4.92
CA HIS A 64 -2.48 -23.08 5.72
C HIS A 64 -3.14 -23.44 7.05
N ALA A 65 -4.16 -24.31 7.05
CA ALA A 65 -4.84 -24.75 8.27
C ALA A 65 -3.88 -25.50 9.21
N TYR A 66 -2.98 -26.32 8.65
CA TYR A 66 -1.95 -26.99 9.44
C TYR A 66 -0.99 -25.99 10.06
N ALA A 67 -0.50 -25.02 9.30
CA ALA A 67 0.40 -24.00 9.81
C ALA A 67 -0.25 -23.20 10.94
N LEU A 68 -1.46 -22.68 10.74
CA LEU A 68 -2.22 -21.94 11.76
C LEU A 68 -2.39 -22.73 13.06
N SER A 69 -2.72 -24.03 12.94
CA SER A 69 -2.96 -24.87 14.12
C SER A 69 -1.70 -25.15 14.94
N HIS A 70 -0.52 -24.97 14.38
CA HIS A 70 0.77 -25.24 15.00
C HIS A 70 1.58 -23.98 15.36
N MET A 71 1.14 -22.79 14.96
CA MET A 71 1.77 -21.54 15.37
C MET A 71 1.68 -21.34 16.89
N THR A 72 2.77 -20.86 17.48
CA THR A 72 2.85 -20.56 18.90
C THR A 72 2.03 -19.32 19.24
N PRO A 73 1.04 -19.43 20.15
CA PRO A 73 0.27 -18.26 20.57
C PRO A 73 1.09 -17.40 21.53
N VAL A 74 1.56 -16.24 21.07
CA VAL A 74 2.33 -15.29 21.87
C VAL A 74 1.45 -14.16 22.33
N ILE A 75 1.38 -13.92 23.64
CA ILE A 75 0.75 -12.76 24.27
C ILE A 75 1.86 -11.98 24.95
N HIS A 76 2.17 -10.81 24.39
CA HIS A 76 3.22 -9.98 24.95
C HIS A 76 2.78 -9.23 26.19
N GLU A 77 3.77 -8.72 26.92
CA GLU A 77 3.51 -7.94 28.14
C GLU A 77 2.59 -6.75 27.83
N TRP A 78 1.58 -6.55 28.66
CA TRP A 78 0.56 -5.50 28.58
C TRP A 78 -0.40 -5.53 27.37
N ASP A 79 -0.30 -6.52 26.50
CA ASP A 79 -1.30 -6.70 25.45
C ASP A 79 -2.66 -7.05 26.06
N THR A 80 -3.73 -6.39 25.60
CA THR A 80 -5.12 -6.72 25.96
C THR A 80 -5.92 -7.26 24.77
N LEU A 81 -5.38 -7.12 23.53
CA LEU A 81 -5.87 -7.77 22.32
C LEU A 81 -4.99 -8.98 22.01
N ALA A 82 -5.62 -10.16 21.90
CA ALA A 82 -4.94 -11.39 21.53
C ALA A 82 -4.67 -11.44 20.02
N GLY A 83 -3.61 -12.14 19.63
CA GLY A 83 -3.27 -12.38 18.24
C GLY A 83 -2.07 -11.55 17.76
N ASN A 84 -1.05 -12.25 17.25
CA ASN A 84 0.15 -11.67 16.62
C ASN A 84 0.47 -12.44 15.34
N LYS A 85 0.99 -11.73 14.33
CA LYS A 85 1.41 -12.35 13.05
C LYS A 85 2.64 -13.25 13.24
N THR A 86 3.50 -12.89 14.18
CA THR A 86 4.79 -13.53 14.46
C THR A 86 5.02 -13.63 15.96
N ARG A 87 6.04 -14.40 16.36
CA ARG A 87 6.51 -14.47 17.75
C ARG A 87 7.17 -13.18 18.25
N TYR A 88 7.58 -12.31 17.34
CA TYR A 88 8.31 -11.07 17.62
C TYR A 88 7.41 -9.84 17.54
N ILE A 89 7.75 -8.77 18.27
CA ILE A 89 7.04 -7.49 18.24
C ILE A 89 7.09 -6.86 16.83
N ARG A 90 8.26 -6.89 16.20
CA ARG A 90 8.47 -6.42 14.82
C ARG A 90 8.94 -7.58 13.96
N GLY A 91 8.04 -8.51 13.71
CA GLY A 91 8.35 -9.72 12.97
C GLY A 91 7.74 -9.76 11.58
N ALA A 92 8.46 -10.32 10.62
CA ALA A 92 7.98 -10.57 9.28
C ALA A 92 8.07 -12.07 8.93
N ILE A 93 7.02 -12.59 8.30
CA ILE A 93 7.01 -13.93 7.71
C ILE A 93 7.66 -13.85 6.33
N PRO A 94 8.75 -14.59 6.06
CA PRO A 94 9.34 -14.67 4.73
C PRO A 94 8.55 -15.68 3.89
N TYR A 95 7.59 -15.21 3.10
CA TYR A 95 6.71 -16.08 2.29
C TYR A 95 7.47 -16.77 1.14
N VAL A 96 8.27 -17.79 1.46
CA VAL A 96 9.06 -18.55 0.49
C VAL A 96 8.24 -19.31 -0.55
N ASN A 97 6.99 -19.65 -0.23
CA ASN A 97 6.04 -20.20 -1.19
C ASN A 97 5.64 -19.20 -2.29
N TYR A 98 5.89 -17.90 -2.06
CA TYR A 98 5.79 -16.84 -3.08
C TYR A 98 7.12 -16.64 -3.78
N ALA A 99 8.23 -16.51 -3.05
CA ALA A 99 9.55 -16.18 -3.58
C ALA A 99 10.68 -16.78 -2.71
N ALA A 100 11.24 -17.89 -3.09
CA ALA A 100 12.40 -18.49 -2.41
C ALA A 100 13.74 -18.04 -3.03
N GLY A 101 13.79 -17.90 -4.34
CA GLY A 101 15.01 -17.55 -5.08
C GLY A 101 15.73 -16.29 -4.62
N PRO A 102 15.07 -15.16 -4.36
CA PRO A 102 15.70 -13.95 -3.86
C PRO A 102 16.44 -14.16 -2.52
N PHE A 103 15.85 -14.87 -1.57
CA PHE A 103 16.49 -15.19 -0.28
C PHE A 103 17.69 -16.10 -0.47
N LEU A 104 17.57 -17.16 -1.28
CA LEU A 104 18.70 -18.06 -1.59
C LEU A 104 19.83 -17.34 -2.29
N LYS A 105 19.53 -16.44 -3.22
CA LYS A 105 20.56 -15.65 -3.89
C LYS A 105 21.34 -14.77 -2.91
N GLU A 106 20.65 -14.15 -1.97
CA GLU A 106 21.27 -13.36 -0.91
C GLU A 106 22.15 -14.22 -0.03
N MET A 107 21.63 -15.35 0.50
CA MET A 107 22.36 -16.28 1.36
C MET A 107 23.59 -16.88 0.66
N ARG A 108 23.46 -17.31 -0.59
CA ARG A 108 24.59 -17.84 -1.38
C ARG A 108 25.66 -16.78 -1.65
N LYS A 109 25.27 -15.53 -1.82
CA LYS A 109 26.19 -14.41 -1.98
C LYS A 109 26.94 -14.14 -0.67
N GLU A 110 26.26 -14.12 0.47
CA GLU A 110 26.89 -13.95 1.78
C GLU A 110 27.89 -15.06 2.08
N GLU A 111 27.59 -16.31 1.73
CA GLU A 111 28.50 -17.44 1.88
C GLU A 111 29.76 -17.30 0.99
N GLN A 112 29.61 -16.75 -0.22
CA GLN A 112 30.75 -16.51 -1.14
C GLN A 112 31.55 -15.28 -0.73
N ASP A 113 30.90 -14.26 -0.20
CA ASP A 113 31.49 -12.97 0.19
C ASP A 113 31.96 -12.96 1.67
N ALA A 114 31.96 -14.09 2.35
CA ALA A 114 32.47 -14.21 3.74
C ALA A 114 33.92 -13.70 3.94
N GLN A 115 34.56 -13.27 2.85
CA GLN A 115 35.85 -12.60 2.82
C GLN A 115 35.79 -11.11 2.36
N SER A 116 34.68 -10.57 1.86
CA SER A 116 34.64 -9.19 1.41
C SER A 116 33.72 -8.33 2.30
N LYS A 117 34.32 -7.28 2.86
CA LYS A 117 33.62 -6.27 3.67
C LYS A 117 32.43 -5.70 2.95
N TYR A 118 31.29 -5.66 3.63
CA TYR A 118 30.06 -5.01 3.18
C TYR A 118 30.33 -3.58 2.70
N THR A 119 30.05 -3.31 1.43
CA THR A 119 30.08 -1.97 0.87
C THR A 119 28.75 -1.25 1.09
N GLU A 120 28.90 -0.02 1.54
CA GLU A 120 27.92 1.00 1.84
C GLU A 120 26.80 1.16 0.77
N GLN A 121 25.65 0.53 0.97
CA GLN A 121 24.42 0.94 0.31
C GLN A 121 23.22 0.72 1.25
N GLY A 122 22.83 1.78 1.93
CA GLY A 122 21.63 1.82 2.76
C GLY A 122 21.90 2.36 4.16
N GLN A 123 22.04 3.68 4.27
CA GLN A 123 22.20 4.35 5.55
C GLN A 123 20.85 4.88 6.04
N GLY A 124 20.29 4.21 7.05
CA GLY A 124 19.29 4.72 7.97
C GLY A 124 19.62 4.17 9.34
N GLY A 125 19.46 4.95 10.43
CA GLY A 125 19.92 4.61 11.79
C GLY A 125 19.42 3.26 12.33
N GLY A 126 18.29 2.72 11.81
CA GLY A 126 17.81 1.37 12.14
C GLY A 126 18.69 0.26 11.55
N ILE A 127 19.31 0.52 10.40
CA ILE A 127 20.22 -0.43 9.73
C ILE A 127 21.56 -0.54 10.46
N GLU A 128 22.08 0.56 10.99
CA GLU A 128 23.33 0.52 11.79
C GLU A 128 23.14 -0.27 13.09
N LYS A 129 22.00 -0.11 13.75
CA LYS A 129 21.68 -0.90 14.95
C LYS A 129 21.50 -2.39 14.61
N ALA A 130 20.74 -2.73 13.56
CA ALA A 130 20.58 -4.11 13.11
C ALA A 130 21.91 -4.72 12.65
N ARG A 131 22.78 -3.92 12.03
CA ARG A 131 24.14 -4.33 11.62
C ARG A 131 25.04 -4.60 12.81
N HIS A 132 24.99 -3.75 13.83
CA HIS A 132 25.75 -3.92 15.07
C HIS A 132 25.24 -5.14 15.88
N GLU A 133 23.94 -5.39 15.89
CA GLU A 133 23.33 -6.58 16.52
C GLU A 133 23.62 -7.88 15.74
N ALA A 134 23.69 -7.82 14.40
CA ALA A 134 24.06 -8.96 13.55
C ALA A 134 25.56 -9.33 13.61
N GLU A 135 26.42 -8.36 13.97
CA GLU A 135 27.84 -8.59 14.22
C GLU A 135 28.09 -9.29 15.56
N GLN A 136 27.10 -9.33 16.46
CA GLN A 136 27.07 -10.23 17.60
C GLN A 136 26.77 -11.65 17.11
N ASP A 137 27.49 -12.65 17.57
CA ASP A 137 27.51 -14.03 17.05
C ASP A 137 26.16 -14.77 16.98
N ASP A 138 25.07 -14.21 17.54
CA ASP A 138 23.76 -14.85 17.73
C ASP A 138 22.77 -14.67 16.58
N PHE A 139 22.99 -13.73 15.66
CA PHE A 139 22.06 -13.41 14.57
C PHE A 139 22.74 -13.39 13.19
N ARG A 140 21.90 -13.50 12.14
CA ARG A 140 22.25 -13.21 10.74
C ARG A 140 21.31 -12.14 10.19
N LEU A 141 21.77 -11.38 9.22
CA LEU A 141 20.99 -10.33 8.56
C LEU A 141 20.31 -10.89 7.29
N ILE A 142 19.03 -10.59 7.11
CA ILE A 142 18.23 -10.94 5.91
C ILE A 142 17.64 -9.67 5.34
N SER A 143 17.69 -9.52 4.02
CA SER A 143 17.18 -8.35 3.29
C SER A 143 17.73 -7.02 3.81
N GLY A 144 18.97 -7.03 4.28
CA GLY A 144 19.72 -5.86 4.71
C GLY A 144 19.26 -5.23 6.03
N LYS A 145 18.19 -5.69 6.70
CA LYS A 145 17.66 -5.08 7.92
C LYS A 145 16.95 -6.01 8.91
N PHE A 146 16.53 -7.19 8.49
CA PHE A 146 15.86 -8.14 9.36
C PHE A 146 16.86 -9.10 9.98
N LEU A 147 16.71 -9.38 11.27
CA LEU A 147 17.52 -10.31 11.99
C LEU A 147 16.86 -11.70 12.04
N ILE A 148 17.63 -12.75 11.83
CA ILE A 148 17.22 -14.13 12.07
C ILE A 148 18.17 -14.76 13.06
N PRO A 149 17.69 -15.50 14.10
CA PRO A 149 18.57 -16.26 14.98
C PRO A 149 19.44 -17.23 14.19
N ARG A 150 20.71 -17.31 14.54
CA ARG A 150 21.69 -18.17 13.85
C ARG A 150 21.25 -19.64 13.82
N GLU A 151 20.60 -20.10 14.89
CA GLU A 151 20.08 -21.47 14.99
C GLU A 151 18.95 -21.74 13.99
N GLU A 152 18.13 -20.73 13.64
CA GLU A 152 17.05 -20.81 12.65
C GLU A 152 17.53 -20.57 11.20
N TYR A 153 18.71 -19.99 10.99
CA TYR A 153 19.21 -19.63 9.66
C TYR A 153 19.37 -20.82 8.71
N ASN A 154 19.96 -21.93 9.21
CA ASN A 154 20.16 -23.12 8.39
C ASN A 154 18.81 -23.80 8.04
N GLU A 155 17.88 -23.86 8.99
CA GLU A 155 16.54 -24.35 8.73
C GLU A 155 15.81 -23.47 7.70
N PHE A 156 15.96 -22.16 7.80
CA PHE A 156 15.41 -21.22 6.82
C PHE A 156 15.98 -21.47 5.40
N LYS A 157 17.29 -21.69 5.30
CA LYS A 157 17.93 -22.02 4.03
C LYS A 157 17.38 -23.32 3.42
N GLU A 158 17.25 -24.39 4.21
CA GLU A 158 16.69 -25.67 3.76
C GLU A 158 15.22 -25.52 3.28
N ILE A 159 14.45 -24.68 3.97
CA ILE A 159 13.08 -24.35 3.57
C ILE A 159 13.09 -23.62 2.23
N CYS A 160 13.94 -22.61 2.05
CA CYS A 160 14.09 -21.90 0.79
C CYS A 160 14.50 -22.83 -0.36
N GLU A 161 15.48 -23.74 -0.14
CA GLU A 161 15.90 -24.73 -1.13
C GLU A 161 14.76 -25.67 -1.53
N TYR A 162 13.91 -26.07 -0.60
CA TYR A 162 12.73 -26.88 -0.92
C TYR A 162 11.76 -26.14 -1.85
N TRP A 163 11.60 -24.82 -1.70
CA TRP A 163 10.68 -23.99 -2.47
C TRP A 163 11.29 -23.40 -3.75
N GLU A 164 12.60 -23.46 -3.97
CA GLU A 164 13.31 -22.76 -5.06
C GLU A 164 12.69 -22.98 -6.44
N GLU A 165 12.15 -24.18 -6.72
CA GLU A 165 11.49 -24.46 -7.99
C GLU A 165 9.97 -24.54 -7.93
N LYS A 166 9.40 -24.46 -6.74
CA LYS A 166 7.97 -24.70 -6.48
C LYS A 166 7.20 -23.43 -6.19
N CYS A 167 7.91 -22.35 -5.83
CA CYS A 167 7.25 -21.12 -5.42
C CYS A 167 6.61 -20.38 -6.61
N PHE A 168 5.68 -19.49 -6.27
CA PHE A 168 4.89 -18.73 -7.22
C PHE A 168 5.75 -18.01 -8.28
N MET A 169 6.81 -17.30 -7.86
CA MET A 169 7.63 -16.51 -8.78
C MET A 169 8.31 -17.37 -9.84
N GLU A 170 8.97 -18.45 -9.45
CA GLU A 170 9.66 -19.36 -10.38
C GLU A 170 8.68 -20.09 -11.30
N GLN A 171 7.51 -20.49 -10.79
CA GLN A 171 6.45 -21.08 -11.62
C GLN A 171 5.89 -20.05 -12.61
N GLY A 172 5.68 -18.80 -12.15
CA GLY A 172 5.28 -17.69 -13.00
C GLY A 172 6.32 -17.41 -14.09
N GLU A 173 7.60 -17.36 -13.72
CA GLU A 173 8.70 -17.14 -14.68
C GLU A 173 8.77 -18.23 -15.75
N ARG A 174 8.66 -19.49 -15.39
CA ARG A 174 8.57 -20.60 -16.34
C ARG A 174 7.36 -20.47 -17.27
N LEU A 175 6.20 -20.10 -16.72
CA LEU A 175 4.98 -19.96 -17.50
C LEU A 175 5.12 -18.85 -18.55
N TRP A 176 5.41 -17.62 -18.15
CA TRP A 176 5.42 -16.52 -19.10
C TRP A 176 6.59 -16.60 -20.09
N LYS A 177 7.78 -17.10 -19.70
CA LYS A 177 8.91 -17.33 -20.61
C LYS A 177 8.61 -18.40 -21.67
N SER A 178 7.81 -19.40 -21.34
CA SER A 178 7.49 -20.47 -22.30
C SER A 178 6.42 -20.08 -23.33
N ILE A 179 5.58 -19.09 -23.02
CA ILE A 179 4.40 -18.76 -23.84
C ILE A 179 4.50 -17.33 -24.41
N PHE A 180 5.08 -16.40 -23.68
CA PHE A 180 5.08 -15.00 -24.03
C PHE A 180 6.23 -14.65 -24.97
N ASN A 181 5.93 -14.33 -26.21
CA ASN A 181 6.92 -14.02 -27.25
C ASN A 181 7.68 -12.69 -27.05
N LYS A 182 7.34 -11.91 -26.02
CA LYS A 182 7.99 -10.66 -25.63
C LYS A 182 8.78 -10.78 -24.32
N ALA A 183 9.17 -11.99 -23.92
CA ALA A 183 9.89 -12.21 -22.66
C ALA A 183 11.18 -11.40 -22.60
N GLU A 184 11.99 -11.40 -23.65
CA GLU A 184 13.21 -10.60 -23.71
C GLU A 184 12.95 -9.09 -23.60
N PHE A 185 11.87 -8.61 -24.20
CA PHE A 185 11.47 -7.21 -24.08
C PHE A 185 11.15 -6.82 -22.63
N ILE A 186 10.44 -7.68 -21.89
CA ILE A 186 10.16 -7.45 -20.46
C ILE A 186 11.44 -7.47 -19.65
N GLU A 187 12.34 -8.44 -19.86
CA GLU A 187 13.64 -8.50 -19.17
C GLU A 187 14.49 -7.25 -19.45
N ASN A 188 14.52 -6.79 -20.69
CA ASN A 188 15.20 -5.56 -21.06
C ASN A 188 14.52 -4.32 -20.44
N GLY A 189 13.19 -4.32 -20.34
CA GLY A 189 12.43 -3.29 -19.63
C GLY A 189 12.81 -3.18 -18.15
N TRP A 190 13.11 -4.29 -17.49
CA TRP A 190 13.65 -4.28 -16.11
C TRP A 190 15.06 -3.72 -16.04
N LYS A 191 15.94 -4.15 -16.94
CA LYS A 191 17.33 -3.67 -16.99
C LYS A 191 17.44 -2.17 -17.26
N THR A 192 16.57 -1.64 -18.12
CA THR A 192 16.53 -0.21 -18.48
C THR A 192 15.77 0.66 -17.46
N GLY A 193 15.00 0.03 -16.58
CA GLY A 193 14.12 0.74 -15.64
C GLY A 193 12.86 1.33 -16.30
N LEU A 194 12.43 0.77 -17.43
CA LEU A 194 11.11 1.03 -18.02
C LEU A 194 10.00 0.47 -17.13
N TYR A 195 10.26 -0.67 -16.48
CA TYR A 195 9.39 -1.33 -15.52
C TYR A 195 10.06 -1.49 -14.17
N THR A 196 9.29 -1.54 -13.10
CA THR A 196 9.81 -2.11 -11.83
C THR A 196 10.12 -3.57 -12.04
N ALA A 197 11.27 -4.03 -11.54
CA ALA A 197 11.59 -5.44 -11.57
C ALA A 197 10.58 -6.24 -10.71
N PRO A 198 10.26 -7.49 -11.06
CA PRO A 198 9.28 -8.31 -10.38
C PRO A 198 9.86 -8.92 -9.10
N HIS A 199 10.29 -8.08 -8.17
CA HIS A 199 10.92 -8.55 -6.94
C HIS A 199 9.95 -8.68 -5.78
N GLU A 200 8.67 -8.31 -6.00
CA GLU A 200 7.66 -8.36 -4.97
C GLU A 200 6.62 -9.44 -5.30
N PRO A 201 6.63 -10.51 -4.54
CA PRO A 201 5.65 -11.57 -4.69
C PRO A 201 4.36 -11.22 -3.95
N CYS A 202 3.74 -10.07 -4.24
CA CYS A 202 2.49 -9.67 -3.62
C CYS A 202 1.47 -9.18 -4.66
N PRO A 203 0.97 -10.08 -5.52
CA PRO A 203 -0.05 -9.72 -6.50
C PRO A 203 -1.40 -9.40 -5.86
N GLU A 204 -1.60 -9.71 -4.57
CA GLU A 204 -2.84 -9.53 -3.82
C GLU A 204 -3.08 -8.10 -3.33
N GLY A 205 -2.49 -7.11 -3.93
CA GLY A 205 -2.63 -5.72 -3.48
C GLY A 205 -4.09 -5.24 -3.34
N ARG A 206 -4.35 -4.33 -2.40
CA ARG A 206 -5.60 -3.55 -2.27
C ARG A 206 -6.84 -4.35 -1.89
N LEU A 207 -6.70 -5.36 -1.06
CA LEU A 207 -7.78 -6.19 -0.54
C LEU A 207 -8.40 -5.57 0.71
N ILE A 208 -9.72 -5.61 0.82
CA ILE A 208 -10.48 -5.35 2.04
C ILE A 208 -11.56 -6.42 2.15
N LEU A 209 -11.55 -7.18 3.24
CA LEU A 209 -12.51 -8.26 3.45
C LEU A 209 -13.89 -7.73 3.88
N ASP A 210 -14.91 -8.57 3.76
CA ASP A 210 -16.23 -8.34 4.33
C ASP A 210 -16.23 -8.66 5.85
N PHE A 211 -15.69 -7.72 6.62
CA PHE A 211 -15.68 -7.84 8.08
C PHE A 211 -17.07 -7.78 8.69
N GLU A 212 -18.06 -7.15 8.00
CA GLU A 212 -19.45 -7.12 8.46
C GLU A 212 -20.03 -8.55 8.53
N THR A 213 -19.81 -9.35 7.48
CA THR A 213 -20.23 -10.77 7.49
C THR A 213 -19.49 -11.58 8.55
N ALA A 214 -18.17 -11.35 8.73
CA ALA A 214 -17.38 -12.03 9.75
C ALA A 214 -17.93 -11.76 11.16
N LEU A 215 -18.22 -10.50 11.50
CA LEU A 215 -18.78 -10.11 12.79
C LEU A 215 -20.23 -10.59 12.98
N ALA A 216 -21.06 -10.45 11.95
CA ALA A 216 -22.48 -10.77 12.06
C ALA A 216 -22.77 -12.30 12.16
N LYS A 217 -21.95 -13.11 11.51
CA LYS A 217 -22.17 -14.57 11.46
C LYS A 217 -21.28 -15.37 12.41
N GLY A 218 -20.03 -14.94 12.58
CA GLY A 218 -18.97 -15.77 13.17
C GLY A 218 -18.59 -16.97 12.28
N TYR A 219 -17.41 -17.55 12.55
CA TYR A 219 -16.87 -18.63 11.71
C TYR A 219 -17.68 -19.92 11.80
N ASN A 220 -18.21 -20.27 12.97
CA ASN A 220 -18.99 -21.49 13.14
C ASN A 220 -20.25 -21.50 12.28
N LYS A 221 -20.93 -20.38 12.15
CA LYS A 221 -22.10 -20.28 11.28
C LYS A 221 -21.72 -20.41 9.80
N ILE A 222 -20.63 -19.76 9.38
CA ILE A 222 -20.13 -19.83 7.99
C ILE A 222 -19.71 -21.28 7.67
N ILE A 223 -19.05 -21.97 8.60
CA ILE A 223 -18.71 -23.41 8.46
C ILE A 223 -19.96 -24.23 8.26
N ARG A 224 -20.97 -24.10 9.13
CA ARG A 224 -22.22 -24.86 9.02
C ARG A 224 -22.94 -24.61 7.69
N GLU A 225 -23.12 -23.34 7.31
CA GLU A 225 -23.75 -22.99 6.04
C GLU A 225 -22.99 -23.57 4.83
N THR A 226 -21.67 -23.64 4.89
CA THR A 226 -20.85 -24.22 3.83
C THR A 226 -20.89 -25.74 3.83
N GLU A 227 -20.90 -26.40 5.00
CA GLU A 227 -21.09 -27.86 5.13
C GLU A 227 -22.49 -28.30 4.63
N GLU A 228 -23.52 -27.48 4.84
CA GLU A 228 -24.85 -27.71 4.28
C GLU A 228 -24.82 -27.65 2.75
N LYS A 229 -24.10 -26.65 2.14
CA LYS A 229 -23.88 -26.61 0.69
C LYS A 229 -23.18 -27.87 0.17
N ILE A 230 -22.15 -28.34 0.88
CA ILE A 230 -21.42 -29.57 0.52
C ILE A 230 -22.35 -30.78 0.56
N ASN A 231 -23.13 -30.94 1.62
CA ASN A 231 -24.02 -32.09 1.84
C ASN A 231 -25.20 -32.11 0.88
N SER A 232 -25.71 -30.97 0.47
CA SER A 232 -26.82 -30.81 -0.49
C SER A 232 -26.37 -30.76 -1.95
N PHE A 233 -25.07 -30.83 -2.21
CA PHE A 233 -24.52 -30.63 -3.55
C PHE A 233 -24.92 -31.75 -4.51
N GLN A 234 -25.53 -31.38 -5.62
CA GLN A 234 -25.85 -32.27 -6.73
C GLN A 234 -25.13 -31.76 -7.99
N PRO A 235 -24.10 -32.47 -8.47
CA PRO A 235 -23.37 -32.00 -9.65
C PRO A 235 -24.23 -32.06 -10.89
N GLY A 236 -24.38 -30.95 -11.61
CA GLY A 236 -25.05 -30.89 -12.89
C GLY A 236 -24.16 -31.37 -14.04
N ASN A 237 -22.84 -31.22 -13.86
CA ASN A 237 -21.81 -31.71 -14.79
C ASN A 237 -20.48 -31.90 -14.06
N ILE A 238 -19.47 -32.44 -14.76
CA ILE A 238 -18.16 -32.76 -14.19
C ILE A 238 -17.42 -31.51 -13.68
N LEU A 239 -17.65 -30.32 -14.28
CA LEU A 239 -16.99 -29.08 -13.91
C LEU A 239 -17.49 -28.55 -12.53
N ASP A 240 -18.65 -28.99 -12.09
CA ASP A 240 -19.18 -28.59 -10.77
C ASP A 240 -18.35 -29.17 -9.61
N GLY A 241 -17.50 -30.16 -9.85
CA GLY A 241 -16.57 -30.71 -8.85
C GLY A 241 -15.62 -29.66 -8.23
N ALA A 242 -15.21 -28.67 -9.01
CA ALA A 242 -14.38 -27.56 -8.52
C ALA A 242 -15.06 -26.75 -7.40
N LYS A 243 -16.38 -26.60 -7.41
CA LYS A 243 -17.14 -25.94 -6.34
C LYS A 243 -17.00 -26.70 -5.02
N LEU A 244 -17.10 -28.02 -5.09
CA LEU A 244 -16.98 -28.89 -3.92
C LEU A 244 -15.57 -28.77 -3.30
N ASN A 245 -14.53 -28.78 -4.12
CA ASN A 245 -13.16 -28.61 -3.68
C ASN A 245 -12.96 -27.25 -2.97
N PHE A 246 -13.49 -26.16 -3.53
CA PHE A 246 -13.41 -24.85 -2.91
C PHE A 246 -14.17 -24.79 -1.56
N TRP A 247 -15.39 -25.32 -1.47
CA TRP A 247 -16.14 -25.33 -0.20
C TRP A 247 -15.45 -26.16 0.87
N ARG A 248 -14.88 -27.33 0.53
CA ARG A 248 -14.08 -28.15 1.46
C ARG A 248 -12.84 -27.41 1.94
N ALA A 249 -12.15 -26.73 1.02
CA ALA A 249 -11.01 -25.88 1.33
C ALA A 249 -11.40 -24.72 2.26
N ALA A 250 -12.52 -24.05 2.01
CA ALA A 250 -13.03 -22.96 2.85
C ALA A 250 -13.34 -23.44 4.28
N VAL A 251 -13.99 -24.61 4.43
CA VAL A 251 -14.22 -25.23 5.76
C VAL A 251 -12.91 -25.58 6.43
N SER A 252 -11.93 -26.11 5.70
CA SER A 252 -10.62 -26.49 6.25
C SER A 252 -9.86 -25.28 6.82
N VAL A 253 -9.77 -24.19 6.07
CA VAL A 253 -9.05 -22.99 6.56
C VAL A 253 -9.75 -22.34 7.76
N LEU A 254 -11.10 -22.30 7.77
CA LEU A 254 -11.84 -21.77 8.91
C LEU A 254 -11.65 -22.64 10.17
N LYS A 255 -11.64 -23.96 10.02
CA LYS A 255 -11.34 -24.88 11.16
C LYS A 255 -9.91 -24.67 11.68
N GLY A 256 -8.92 -24.47 10.79
CA GLY A 256 -7.55 -24.08 11.18
C GLY A 256 -7.51 -22.76 11.95
N ALA A 257 -8.25 -21.75 11.49
CA ALA A 257 -8.39 -20.47 12.16
C ALA A 257 -9.02 -20.59 13.56
N VAL A 258 -10.05 -21.43 13.70
CA VAL A 258 -10.67 -21.72 15.02
C VAL A 258 -9.65 -22.32 16.00
N VAL A 259 -8.81 -23.25 15.54
CA VAL A 259 -7.74 -23.83 16.37
C VAL A 259 -6.72 -22.76 16.75
N PHE A 260 -6.28 -21.93 15.80
CA PHE A 260 -5.34 -20.83 16.07
C PHE A 260 -5.85 -19.92 17.19
N VAL A 261 -7.09 -19.45 17.11
CA VAL A 261 -7.69 -18.61 18.15
C VAL A 261 -7.86 -19.36 19.48
N GLY A 262 -8.28 -20.61 19.42
CA GLY A 262 -8.38 -21.48 20.62
C GLY A 262 -7.05 -21.65 21.36
N ASN A 263 -5.93 -21.65 20.64
CA ASN A 263 -4.60 -21.68 21.23
C ASN A 263 -4.29 -20.39 22.01
N TYR A 264 -4.71 -19.21 21.51
CA TYR A 264 -4.61 -17.94 22.25
C TYR A 264 -5.46 -17.94 23.52
N ALA A 265 -6.70 -18.47 23.47
CA ALA A 265 -7.52 -18.60 24.66
C ALA A 265 -6.83 -19.46 25.72
N SER A 266 -6.29 -20.63 25.32
CA SER A 266 -5.58 -21.53 26.23
C SER A 266 -4.29 -20.90 26.79
N GLN A 267 -3.58 -20.11 26.01
CA GLN A 267 -2.40 -19.38 26.47
C GLN A 267 -2.77 -18.31 27.50
N ALA A 268 -3.81 -17.52 27.25
CA ALA A 268 -4.28 -16.51 28.18
C ALA A 268 -4.73 -17.15 29.50
N GLU A 269 -5.46 -18.28 29.48
CA GLU A 269 -5.84 -19.03 30.66
C GLU A 269 -4.63 -19.53 31.48
N ARG A 270 -3.58 -20.00 30.81
CA ARG A 270 -2.33 -20.41 31.49
C ARG A 270 -1.65 -19.22 32.17
N MET A 271 -1.48 -18.11 31.42
CA MET A 271 -0.87 -16.89 31.97
C MET A 271 -1.68 -16.33 33.15
N ALA A 272 -3.01 -16.35 33.08
CA ALA A 272 -3.87 -15.89 34.15
C ALA A 272 -3.71 -16.71 35.46
N LYS A 273 -3.45 -18.03 35.35
CA LYS A 273 -3.19 -18.87 36.51
C LYS A 273 -1.88 -18.57 37.21
N GLU A 274 -0.87 -18.13 36.47
CA GLU A 274 0.47 -17.84 36.95
C GLU A 274 0.62 -16.37 37.39
N GLU A 275 -0.25 -15.49 36.91
CA GLU A 275 -0.21 -14.03 37.14
C GLU A 275 -0.55 -13.71 38.61
N LYS A 276 0.31 -12.90 39.24
CA LYS A 276 0.16 -12.44 40.62
C LYS A 276 -0.53 -11.09 40.75
N ASN A 277 -0.42 -10.26 39.71
CA ASN A 277 -1.12 -8.97 39.68
C ASN A 277 -2.61 -9.21 39.40
N HIS A 278 -3.46 -8.84 40.32
CA HIS A 278 -4.90 -9.08 40.23
C HIS A 278 -5.52 -8.45 38.95
N TYR A 279 -5.16 -7.23 38.64
CA TYR A 279 -5.68 -6.52 37.46
C TYR A 279 -5.24 -7.20 36.18
N ARG A 280 -3.96 -7.58 36.08
CA ARG A 280 -3.45 -8.28 34.90
C ARG A 280 -4.07 -9.67 34.74
N LYS A 281 -4.26 -10.37 35.84
CA LYS A 281 -4.95 -11.67 35.84
C LYS A 281 -6.36 -11.54 35.27
N GLU A 282 -7.14 -10.56 35.75
CA GLU A 282 -8.49 -10.29 35.27
C GLU A 282 -8.51 -9.95 33.77
N GLU A 283 -7.57 -9.14 33.27
CA GLU A 283 -7.42 -8.87 31.84
C GLU A 283 -7.15 -10.13 31.02
N LEU A 284 -6.27 -11.01 31.49
CA LEU A 284 -5.97 -12.29 30.83
C LEU A 284 -7.18 -13.23 30.81
N GLU A 285 -7.96 -13.26 31.90
CA GLU A 285 -9.22 -14.02 31.98
C GLU A 285 -10.25 -13.46 31.00
N GLN A 286 -10.40 -12.14 30.89
CA GLN A 286 -11.27 -11.49 29.92
C GLN A 286 -10.82 -11.76 28.48
N MET A 287 -9.50 -11.73 28.22
CA MET A 287 -8.93 -12.08 26.92
C MET A 287 -9.24 -13.55 26.55
N ALA A 288 -9.03 -14.47 27.48
CA ALA A 288 -9.35 -15.87 27.27
C ALA A 288 -10.85 -16.06 26.96
N TYR A 289 -11.71 -15.41 27.73
CA TYR A 289 -13.16 -15.45 27.55
C TYR A 289 -13.59 -14.90 26.19
N ALA A 290 -13.01 -13.78 25.75
CA ALA A 290 -13.25 -13.24 24.42
C ALA A 290 -12.78 -14.21 23.32
N CYS A 291 -11.57 -14.77 23.43
CA CYS A 291 -11.01 -15.73 22.46
C CYS A 291 -11.76 -17.08 22.43
N ARG A 292 -12.56 -17.44 23.46
CA ARG A 292 -13.46 -18.60 23.41
C ARG A 292 -14.74 -18.30 22.63
N ASN A 293 -15.12 -17.05 22.46
CA ASN A 293 -16.32 -16.62 21.76
C ASN A 293 -16.03 -16.13 20.34
N VAL A 294 -15.14 -15.16 20.19
CA VAL A 294 -14.90 -14.50 18.88
C VAL A 294 -13.56 -14.91 18.28
N PRO A 295 -13.47 -15.04 16.97
CA PRO A 295 -14.47 -14.82 15.91
C PRO A 295 -15.38 -16.01 15.59
N MET A 296 -15.42 -17.06 16.44
CA MET A 296 -16.25 -18.24 16.21
C MET A 296 -17.74 -17.92 16.20
N GLU A 297 -18.19 -17.04 17.11
CA GLU A 297 -19.56 -16.54 17.21
C GLU A 297 -19.61 -15.03 17.02
N ALA A 298 -20.80 -14.46 16.86
CA ALA A 298 -20.98 -13.01 16.80
C ALA A 298 -20.55 -12.33 18.12
N PRO A 299 -19.89 -11.16 18.08
CA PRO A 299 -19.47 -10.45 19.28
C PRO A 299 -20.66 -9.93 20.09
N ARG A 300 -20.52 -9.95 21.41
CA ARG A 300 -21.54 -9.56 22.38
C ARG A 300 -21.45 -8.10 22.82
N ASN A 301 -20.28 -7.50 22.69
CA ASN A 301 -19.97 -6.13 23.11
C ASN A 301 -18.89 -5.50 22.19
N PHE A 302 -18.55 -4.25 22.44
CA PHE A 302 -17.59 -3.50 21.62
C PHE A 302 -16.19 -4.11 21.65
N ARG A 303 -15.70 -4.52 22.82
CA ARG A 303 -14.37 -5.13 22.94
C ARG A 303 -14.25 -6.43 22.13
N GLU A 304 -15.27 -7.28 22.19
CA GLU A 304 -15.32 -8.51 21.38
C GLU A 304 -15.41 -8.19 19.89
N ALA A 305 -16.12 -7.16 19.49
CA ALA A 305 -16.19 -6.73 18.10
C ALA A 305 -14.81 -6.32 17.57
N VAL A 306 -14.05 -5.55 18.34
CA VAL A 306 -12.67 -5.17 17.99
C VAL A 306 -11.77 -6.41 17.94
N GLN A 307 -11.87 -7.34 18.90
CA GLN A 307 -11.09 -8.57 18.94
C GLN A 307 -11.44 -9.50 17.76
N SER A 308 -12.71 -9.63 17.38
CA SER A 308 -13.18 -10.42 16.24
C SER A 308 -12.68 -9.84 14.92
N PHE A 309 -12.79 -8.51 14.76
CA PHE A 309 -12.21 -7.79 13.64
C PHE A 309 -10.71 -8.04 13.55
N TRP A 310 -9.98 -7.88 14.66
CA TRP A 310 -8.54 -8.05 14.70
C TRP A 310 -8.11 -9.44 14.27
N PHE A 311 -8.73 -10.50 14.78
CA PHE A 311 -8.41 -11.89 14.36
C PHE A 311 -8.69 -12.12 12.88
N THR A 312 -9.83 -11.66 12.37
CA THR A 312 -10.15 -11.82 10.94
C THR A 312 -9.18 -11.07 10.06
N TYR A 313 -8.79 -9.88 10.46
CA TYR A 313 -7.81 -9.05 9.77
C TYR A 313 -6.41 -9.69 9.81
N LEU A 314 -5.98 -10.14 10.98
CA LEU A 314 -4.69 -10.79 11.20
C LEU A 314 -4.55 -12.07 10.38
N LEU A 315 -5.58 -12.94 10.39
CA LEU A 315 -5.58 -14.21 9.67
C LEU A 315 -5.47 -14.01 8.16
N GLY A 316 -6.13 -12.98 7.61
CA GLY A 316 -5.91 -12.57 6.22
C GLY A 316 -4.45 -12.18 5.95
N HIS A 317 -3.81 -11.46 6.86
CA HIS A 317 -2.38 -11.10 6.75
C HIS A 317 -1.43 -12.30 6.91
N ILE A 318 -1.86 -13.38 7.56
CA ILE A 318 -1.04 -14.60 7.69
C ILE A 318 -1.18 -15.47 6.44
N GLU A 319 -2.33 -15.47 5.75
CA GLU A 319 -2.54 -16.32 4.57
C GLU A 319 -1.63 -15.96 3.41
N GLY A 320 -1.37 -14.67 3.18
CA GLY A 320 -0.68 -14.20 1.99
C GLY A 320 0.32 -13.09 2.21
N SER A 321 1.10 -12.82 1.17
CA SER A 321 2.10 -11.74 1.13
C SER A 321 1.45 -10.42 0.71
N HIS A 322 0.51 -9.92 1.51
CA HIS A 322 -0.27 -8.72 1.16
C HIS A 322 0.49 -7.41 1.35
N LEU A 323 0.41 -6.52 0.36
CA LEU A 323 0.99 -5.17 0.40
C LEU A 323 -0.09 -4.07 0.23
N GLY A 324 -1.14 -4.08 0.93
CA GLY A 324 -2.22 -3.07 0.80
C GLY A 324 -3.55 -3.65 1.23
N TYR A 325 -3.47 -4.67 2.04
CA TYR A 325 -4.62 -5.21 2.73
C TYR A 325 -5.02 -4.25 3.85
N SER A 326 -6.24 -3.76 3.81
CA SER A 326 -6.70 -2.61 4.57
C SER A 326 -7.89 -2.93 5.47
N PRO A 327 -8.04 -2.24 6.62
CA PRO A 327 -9.14 -2.44 7.55
C PRO A 327 -10.48 -1.88 7.04
N GLY A 328 -10.46 -0.96 6.07
CA GLY A 328 -11.68 -0.34 5.53
C GLY A 328 -12.34 0.66 6.48
N LYS A 329 -13.67 0.62 6.61
CA LYS A 329 -14.50 1.60 7.34
C LYS A 329 -14.79 1.13 8.77
N LEU A 330 -13.80 1.19 9.67
CA LEU A 330 -13.97 0.71 11.05
C LEU A 330 -14.93 1.55 11.88
N ASP A 331 -15.02 2.85 11.63
CA ASP A 331 -15.97 3.73 12.32
C ASP A 331 -17.42 3.33 12.06
N MET A 332 -17.76 2.91 10.86
CA MET A 332 -19.10 2.41 10.53
C MET A 332 -19.32 0.98 10.99
N LEU A 333 -18.31 0.12 10.81
CA LEU A 333 -18.37 -1.30 11.15
C LEU A 333 -18.59 -1.52 12.64
N LEU A 334 -17.85 -0.80 13.48
CA LEU A 334 -17.81 -1.00 14.92
C LEU A 334 -18.79 -0.11 15.70
N TYR A 335 -19.31 0.97 15.09
CA TYR A 335 -20.21 1.91 15.77
C TYR A 335 -21.47 1.26 16.36
N PRO A 336 -22.16 0.31 15.70
CA PRO A 336 -23.32 -0.37 16.29
C PRO A 336 -22.98 -1.08 17.61
N TYR A 337 -21.80 -1.68 17.73
CA TYR A 337 -21.34 -2.35 18.95
C TYR A 337 -20.96 -1.33 20.03
N TYR A 338 -20.27 -0.25 19.68
CA TYR A 338 -19.92 0.82 20.61
C TYR A 338 -21.15 1.52 21.18
N LYS A 339 -22.07 1.93 20.31
CA LYS A 339 -23.29 2.65 20.71
C LYS A 339 -24.18 1.85 21.66
N ASN A 340 -24.21 0.54 21.50
CA ASN A 340 -25.06 -0.35 22.27
C ASN A 340 -24.34 -0.97 23.48
N ASP A 341 -23.09 -0.61 23.75
CA ASP A 341 -22.29 -1.09 24.87
C ASP A 341 -22.16 0.02 25.94
N PRO A 342 -23.00 0.04 26.97
CA PRO A 342 -22.98 1.06 28.01
C PRO A 342 -21.74 1.01 28.89
N ASP A 343 -21.00 -0.11 28.88
CA ASP A 343 -19.84 -0.34 29.73
C ASP A 343 -18.56 0.24 29.09
N THR A 344 -18.60 0.60 27.79
CA THR A 344 -17.45 1.17 27.09
C THR A 344 -17.53 2.71 27.07
N SER A 345 -16.67 3.38 27.84
CA SER A 345 -16.51 4.83 27.78
C SER A 345 -15.69 5.27 26.54
N PRO A 346 -15.78 6.57 26.12
CA PRO A 346 -14.92 7.11 25.06
C PRO A 346 -13.42 6.92 25.34
N GLU A 347 -12.98 7.08 26.58
CA GLU A 347 -11.58 6.90 26.98
C GLU A 347 -11.13 5.44 26.82
N MET A 348 -11.99 4.49 27.20
CA MET A 348 -11.71 3.06 26.98
C MET A 348 -11.64 2.72 25.49
N ALA A 349 -12.52 3.29 24.68
CA ALA A 349 -12.50 3.11 23.23
C ALA A 349 -11.24 3.72 22.60
N ILE A 350 -10.80 4.92 23.03
CA ILE A 350 -9.53 5.52 22.61
C ILE A 350 -8.37 4.58 22.93
N ALA A 351 -8.27 4.10 24.16
CA ALA A 351 -7.19 3.22 24.60
C ALA A 351 -7.16 1.90 23.78
N LEU A 352 -8.33 1.35 23.47
CA LEU A 352 -8.44 0.13 22.65
C LEU A 352 -7.99 0.36 21.19
N PHE A 353 -8.31 1.50 20.58
CA PHE A 353 -7.81 1.85 19.26
C PHE A 353 -6.31 2.17 19.28
N GLU A 354 -5.80 2.79 20.33
CA GLU A 354 -4.36 3.00 20.50
C GLU A 354 -3.59 1.67 20.47
N GLU A 355 -4.07 0.66 21.20
CA GLU A 355 -3.49 -0.69 21.18
C GLU A 355 -3.66 -1.34 19.80
N LEU A 356 -4.84 -1.26 19.19
CA LEU A 356 -5.09 -1.80 17.85
C LEU A 356 -4.11 -1.20 16.82
N PHE A 357 -3.81 0.09 16.90
CA PHE A 357 -2.88 0.75 15.98
C PHE A 357 -1.44 0.27 16.18
N VAL A 358 -1.03 0.02 17.42
CA VAL A 358 0.25 -0.66 17.68
C VAL A 358 0.26 -2.06 17.07
N LYS A 359 -0.79 -2.86 17.28
CA LYS A 359 -0.93 -4.19 16.69
C LYS A 359 -0.86 -4.17 15.16
N MET A 360 -1.54 -3.22 14.51
CA MET A 360 -1.46 -3.05 13.05
C MET A 360 -0.06 -2.65 12.60
N THR A 361 0.63 -1.80 13.36
CA THR A 361 2.00 -1.40 13.04
C THR A 361 3.00 -2.54 13.22
N GLN A 362 2.75 -3.49 14.11
CA GLN A 362 3.57 -4.70 14.31
C GLN A 362 3.53 -5.69 13.12
N ILE A 363 2.60 -5.53 12.18
CA ILE A 363 2.55 -6.35 10.98
C ILE A 363 3.64 -5.85 10.02
N GLU A 364 4.83 -6.39 10.13
CA GLU A 364 5.95 -6.07 9.27
C GLU A 364 5.94 -6.92 7.98
N TYR A 365 6.58 -6.38 6.94
CA TYR A 365 6.75 -7.00 5.65
C TYR A 365 8.23 -7.07 5.28
N ILE A 366 8.67 -8.24 4.83
CA ILE A 366 10.04 -8.44 4.35
C ILE A 366 10.07 -8.38 2.83
N ALA A 367 10.67 -7.32 2.31
CA ALA A 367 10.91 -7.13 0.89
C ALA A 367 12.33 -7.56 0.53
N SER A 368 12.55 -7.97 -0.72
CA SER A 368 13.91 -8.22 -1.20
C SER A 368 14.75 -6.95 -1.25
N LEU A 369 16.08 -7.10 -1.25
CA LEU A 369 17.03 -5.98 -1.32
C LEU A 369 16.82 -5.03 -2.51
N SER A 370 16.26 -5.53 -3.61
CA SER A 370 15.97 -4.73 -4.81
C SER A 370 14.84 -3.71 -4.61
N TRP A 371 14.02 -3.88 -3.58
CA TRP A 371 12.96 -2.95 -3.18
C TRP A 371 13.39 -1.95 -2.09
N GLN A 372 14.65 -1.94 -1.71
CA GLN A 372 15.17 -0.95 -0.76
C GLN A 372 14.89 0.46 -1.26
N GLY A 373 14.10 1.20 -0.49
CA GLY A 373 13.63 2.54 -0.84
C GLY A 373 12.18 2.64 -1.28
N LEU A 374 11.49 1.53 -1.58
CA LEU A 374 10.08 1.56 -2.02
C LEU A 374 9.06 1.37 -0.89
N GLY A 375 9.46 0.94 0.28
CA GLY A 375 8.59 0.78 1.44
C GLY A 375 9.30 -0.03 2.51
N HIS A 376 9.64 0.62 3.58
CA HIS A 376 10.40 0.03 4.68
C HIS A 376 9.49 -0.72 5.64
N GLY A 377 8.98 -1.89 5.25
CA GLY A 377 8.15 -2.73 6.11
C GLY A 377 6.69 -2.27 6.23
N ASN A 378 6.32 -1.11 5.69
CA ASN A 378 4.94 -0.62 5.73
C ASN A 378 4.02 -1.37 4.77
N LEU A 379 2.84 -1.77 5.27
CA LEU A 379 1.85 -2.55 4.53
C LEU A 379 0.70 -1.72 3.95
N TYR A 380 0.76 -0.40 4.00
CA TYR A 380 -0.25 0.51 3.46
C TYR A 380 -1.68 0.17 3.90
N GLN A 381 -1.89 0.03 5.22
CA GLN A 381 -3.16 -0.37 5.84
C GLN A 381 -4.08 0.85 5.97
N ASN A 382 -4.86 1.17 4.93
CA ASN A 382 -5.70 2.38 4.91
C ASN A 382 -7.00 2.17 5.68
N LEU A 383 -7.23 3.00 6.71
CA LEU A 383 -8.47 3.10 7.45
C LEU A 383 -9.18 4.39 7.03
N ILE A 384 -10.35 4.28 6.45
CA ILE A 384 -11.11 5.42 5.96
C ILE A 384 -12.31 5.73 6.83
N LEU A 385 -12.52 7.02 7.10
CA LEU A 385 -13.54 7.56 8.00
C LEU A 385 -14.57 8.41 7.24
N GLY A 386 -15.76 8.49 7.75
CA GLY A 386 -16.79 9.40 7.25
C GLY A 386 -17.37 9.00 5.89
N GLY A 387 -17.64 10.00 5.04
CA GLY A 387 -18.35 9.82 3.79
C GLY A 387 -19.86 9.68 3.96
N LEU A 388 -20.50 9.02 3.00
CA LEU A 388 -21.94 8.76 3.01
C LEU A 388 -22.23 7.27 3.21
N ASP A 389 -23.32 6.99 3.92
CA ASP A 389 -23.88 5.65 4.05
C ASP A 389 -24.62 5.21 2.76
N LYS A 390 -25.18 4.01 2.76
CA LYS A 390 -25.94 3.47 1.63
C LYS A 390 -27.12 4.36 1.18
N ASN A 391 -27.76 5.08 2.13
CA ASN A 391 -28.90 5.94 1.85
C ASN A 391 -28.48 7.33 1.33
N GLY A 392 -27.20 7.66 1.42
CA GLY A 392 -26.66 8.97 1.09
C GLY A 392 -26.73 9.96 2.25
N ASP A 393 -26.88 9.47 3.48
CA ASP A 393 -26.76 10.26 4.70
C ASP A 393 -25.30 10.25 5.18
N ARG A 394 -24.92 11.26 5.98
CA ARG A 394 -23.57 11.34 6.57
C ARG A 394 -23.26 10.11 7.40
N ALA A 395 -22.04 9.57 7.26
CA ALA A 395 -21.61 8.36 7.91
C ALA A 395 -20.62 8.60 9.07
N ASP A 396 -20.07 9.83 9.20
CA ASP A 396 -19.23 10.19 10.34
C ASP A 396 -20.04 10.11 11.65
N ASN A 397 -19.38 9.61 12.68
CA ASN A 397 -20.01 9.34 13.97
C ASN A 397 -18.99 9.53 15.12
N GLU A 398 -19.39 9.23 16.36
CA GLU A 398 -18.53 9.39 17.53
C GLU A 398 -17.23 8.55 17.45
N LEU A 399 -17.29 7.33 16.90
CA LEU A 399 -16.06 6.54 16.69
C LEU A 399 -15.11 7.17 15.68
N SER A 400 -15.61 7.91 14.68
CA SER A 400 -14.74 8.64 13.75
C SER A 400 -13.84 9.65 14.49
N LEU A 401 -14.42 10.35 15.48
CA LEU A 401 -13.67 11.29 16.35
C LEU A 401 -12.70 10.57 17.29
N ILE A 402 -13.12 9.45 17.88
CA ILE A 402 -12.30 8.60 18.77
C ILE A 402 -11.09 8.05 18.01
N ILE A 403 -11.28 7.55 16.79
CA ILE A 403 -10.20 7.02 15.94
C ILE A 403 -9.20 8.12 15.58
N LEU A 404 -9.67 9.33 15.22
CA LEU A 404 -8.79 10.48 15.00
C LEU A 404 -7.99 10.83 16.26
N GLN A 405 -8.64 10.83 17.44
CA GLN A 405 -7.95 11.12 18.69
C GLN A 405 -6.89 10.07 19.02
N ALA A 406 -7.20 8.77 18.87
CA ALA A 406 -6.23 7.70 19.09
C ALA A 406 -4.98 7.85 18.18
N GLN A 407 -5.18 8.24 16.94
CA GLN A 407 -4.05 8.45 16.02
C GLN A 407 -3.24 9.70 16.36
N VAL A 408 -3.89 10.79 16.81
CA VAL A 408 -3.18 11.97 17.30
C VAL A 408 -2.33 11.64 18.51
N ASN A 409 -2.85 10.83 19.42
CA ASN A 409 -2.14 10.42 20.62
C ASN A 409 -0.93 9.53 20.28
N MET A 410 -1.11 8.58 19.38
CA MET A 410 -0.10 7.55 19.11
C MET A 410 0.90 7.95 18.03
N GLN A 411 0.48 8.67 16.99
CA GLN A 411 1.30 9.03 15.83
C GLN A 411 2.08 7.84 15.27
N MET A 412 1.37 6.70 15.08
CA MET A 412 1.94 5.50 14.50
C MET A 412 1.92 5.57 12.97
N THR A 413 2.73 4.77 12.29
CA THR A 413 2.71 4.68 10.81
C THR A 413 1.51 3.93 10.27
N GLN A 414 0.90 3.08 11.09
CA GLN A 414 -0.30 2.32 10.73
C GLN A 414 -1.39 2.44 11.82
N PRO A 415 -2.65 2.41 11.43
CA PRO A 415 -3.15 2.49 10.06
C PRO A 415 -2.93 3.87 9.44
N THR A 416 -2.82 3.92 8.11
CA THR A 416 -2.89 5.17 7.38
C THR A 416 -4.33 5.68 7.41
N LEU A 417 -4.60 6.84 8.03
CA LEU A 417 -5.95 7.40 8.06
C LEU A 417 -6.29 8.17 6.79
N SER A 418 -7.53 8.04 6.37
CA SER A 418 -8.13 8.79 5.27
C SER A 418 -9.56 9.23 5.63
N VAL A 419 -10.06 10.24 4.92
CA VAL A 419 -11.44 10.74 5.05
C VAL A 419 -12.10 10.70 3.69
N TRP A 420 -13.24 10.01 3.57
CA TRP A 420 -14.17 10.24 2.49
C TRP A 420 -14.83 11.60 2.68
N TRP A 421 -14.51 12.54 1.80
CA TRP A 421 -15.10 13.87 1.81
C TRP A 421 -16.48 13.86 1.18
N ASP A 422 -17.43 14.51 1.85
CA ASP A 422 -18.70 14.96 1.30
C ASP A 422 -19.14 16.24 2.02
N ASN A 423 -19.86 17.12 1.34
CA ASN A 423 -20.32 18.39 1.93
C ASN A 423 -21.37 18.22 3.05
N LYS A 424 -21.91 17.01 3.24
CA LYS A 424 -22.85 16.68 4.32
C LYS A 424 -22.17 16.33 5.64
N LEU A 425 -20.86 16.10 5.65
CA LEU A 425 -20.11 15.72 6.85
C LEU A 425 -20.21 16.82 7.92
N ASP A 426 -20.09 16.38 9.16
CA ASP A 426 -20.10 17.31 10.30
C ASP A 426 -18.89 18.25 10.27
N SER A 427 -19.14 19.52 10.52
CA SER A 427 -18.06 20.53 10.57
C SER A 427 -17.06 20.30 11.69
N GLU A 428 -17.50 19.73 12.83
CA GLU A 428 -16.64 19.37 13.95
C GLU A 428 -15.71 18.22 13.53
N PHE A 429 -16.25 17.17 12.89
CA PHE A 429 -15.45 16.07 12.37
C PHE A 429 -14.40 16.54 11.35
N LEU A 430 -14.80 17.38 10.38
CA LEU A 430 -13.88 17.90 9.38
C LEU A 430 -12.80 18.79 10.00
N MET A 431 -13.16 19.64 10.97
CA MET A 431 -12.17 20.45 11.68
C MET A 431 -11.21 19.59 12.50
N LYS A 432 -11.70 18.53 13.17
CA LYS A 432 -10.86 17.57 13.90
C LYS A 432 -9.90 16.85 12.96
N ALA A 433 -10.35 16.46 11.77
CA ALA A 433 -9.50 15.85 10.75
C ALA A 433 -8.38 16.80 10.28
N VAL A 434 -8.70 18.07 10.05
CA VAL A 434 -7.70 19.10 9.70
C VAL A 434 -6.70 19.34 10.84
N GLU A 435 -7.17 19.39 12.09
CA GLU A 435 -6.29 19.50 13.26
C GLU A 435 -5.34 18.29 13.37
N CYS A 436 -5.81 17.09 13.01
CA CYS A 436 -4.96 15.91 12.94
C CYS A 436 -3.83 16.08 11.91
N VAL A 437 -4.10 16.66 10.73
CA VAL A 437 -3.07 16.96 9.71
C VAL A 437 -1.95 17.84 10.28
N LYS A 438 -2.28 18.80 11.14
CA LYS A 438 -1.32 19.73 11.75
C LYS A 438 -0.32 19.06 12.70
N THR A 439 -0.57 17.83 13.12
CA THR A 439 0.41 17.07 13.93
C THR A 439 1.70 16.74 13.14
N GLY A 440 1.68 16.87 11.83
CA GLY A 440 2.83 16.59 10.97
C GLY A 440 2.93 15.13 10.50
N VAL A 441 2.15 14.20 11.08
CA VAL A 441 2.18 12.77 10.69
C VAL A 441 1.64 12.48 9.28
N GLY A 442 1.02 13.48 8.64
CA GLY A 442 0.49 13.39 7.28
C GLY A 442 -0.86 12.68 7.17
N TYR A 443 -1.59 12.54 8.24
CA TYR A 443 -2.94 11.99 8.28
C TYR A 443 -3.96 13.02 8.75
N PRO A 444 -5.24 12.82 8.36
CA PRO A 444 -5.72 11.98 7.29
C PRO A 444 -5.42 12.58 5.91
N ALA A 445 -5.39 11.70 4.88
CA ALA A 445 -5.58 12.12 3.50
C ALA A 445 -7.07 12.30 3.21
N PHE A 446 -7.43 13.17 2.27
CA PHE A 446 -8.83 13.43 1.92
C PHE A 446 -9.13 12.92 0.52
N PHE A 447 -10.29 12.28 0.36
CA PHE A 447 -10.75 11.71 -0.89
C PHE A 447 -12.19 12.14 -1.19
N ASN A 448 -12.46 12.54 -2.42
CA ASN A 448 -13.80 12.93 -2.87
C ASN A 448 -14.63 11.68 -3.19
N GLN A 449 -15.53 11.32 -2.29
CA GLN A 449 -16.39 10.13 -2.47
C GLN A 449 -17.28 10.23 -3.71
N SER A 450 -17.75 11.43 -4.07
CA SER A 450 -18.65 11.61 -5.22
C SER A 450 -17.96 11.26 -6.55
N ILE A 451 -16.66 11.57 -6.69
CA ILE A 451 -15.87 11.22 -7.87
C ILE A 451 -15.68 9.70 -7.97
N TYR A 452 -15.39 9.03 -6.85
CA TYR A 452 -15.30 7.58 -6.83
C TYR A 452 -16.63 6.90 -7.17
N ILE A 453 -17.74 7.41 -6.66
CA ILE A 453 -19.08 6.90 -7.02
C ILE A 453 -19.32 7.02 -8.52
N GLN A 454 -18.95 8.16 -9.13
CA GLN A 454 -19.08 8.34 -10.58
C GLN A 454 -18.20 7.35 -11.37
N HIS A 455 -16.99 7.08 -10.89
CA HIS A 455 -16.11 6.06 -11.47
C HIS A 455 -16.77 4.68 -11.43
N GLU A 456 -17.21 4.22 -10.26
CA GLU A 456 -17.81 2.90 -10.10
C GLU A 456 -19.15 2.74 -10.85
N LEU A 457 -19.95 3.76 -10.92
CA LEU A 457 -21.18 3.73 -11.74
C LEU A 457 -20.89 3.46 -13.22
N LYS A 458 -19.76 3.95 -13.73
CA LYS A 458 -19.30 3.72 -15.12
C LYS A 458 -18.68 2.35 -15.34
N THR A 459 -17.95 1.83 -14.34
CA THR A 459 -17.07 0.65 -14.50
C THR A 459 -17.67 -0.63 -13.95
N SER A 460 -18.39 -0.58 -12.82
CA SER A 460 -18.91 -1.77 -12.15
C SER A 460 -20.34 -2.13 -12.52
N GLY A 461 -21.15 -1.14 -12.93
CA GLY A 461 -22.59 -1.31 -13.18
C GLY A 461 -23.42 -1.57 -11.91
N LEU A 462 -22.86 -1.38 -10.73
CA LEU A 462 -23.54 -1.59 -9.45
C LEU A 462 -24.45 -0.41 -9.09
N PRO A 463 -25.53 -0.65 -8.33
CA PRO A 463 -26.38 0.43 -7.79
C PRO A 463 -25.60 1.36 -6.87
N VAL A 464 -25.96 2.65 -6.87
CA VAL A 464 -25.27 3.67 -6.08
C VAL A 464 -25.27 3.38 -4.57
N GLU A 465 -26.35 2.79 -4.06
CA GLU A 465 -26.47 2.38 -2.65
C GLU A 465 -25.44 1.32 -2.28
N THR A 466 -25.21 0.36 -3.19
CA THR A 466 -24.19 -0.68 -3.03
C THR A 466 -22.79 -0.07 -3.06
N ILE A 467 -22.51 0.82 -4.03
CA ILE A 467 -21.24 1.52 -4.14
C ILE A 467 -20.95 2.30 -2.85
N ARG A 468 -21.90 3.11 -2.36
CA ARG A 468 -21.74 3.89 -1.11
C ARG A 468 -21.45 3.00 0.08
N LYS A 469 -22.22 1.91 0.23
CA LYS A 469 -22.06 0.98 1.34
C LYS A 469 -20.64 0.40 1.39
N HIS A 470 -20.11 0.01 0.24
CA HIS A 470 -18.86 -0.75 0.16
C HIS A 470 -17.63 0.09 -0.20
N ALA A 471 -17.81 1.36 -0.62
CA ALA A 471 -16.70 2.25 -0.97
C ALA A 471 -15.68 2.41 0.16
N ALA A 472 -14.44 2.03 -0.09
CA ALA A 472 -13.32 2.16 0.84
C ALA A 472 -12.01 2.41 0.07
N ILE A 473 -10.91 2.64 0.76
CA ILE A 473 -9.58 2.79 0.17
C ILE A 473 -8.75 1.57 0.56
N GLY A 474 -8.22 0.88 -0.44
CA GLY A 474 -7.24 -0.19 -0.26
C GLY A 474 -5.82 0.32 -0.47
N GLY A 475 -4.94 0.07 0.47
CA GLY A 475 -3.55 0.49 0.36
C GLY A 475 -3.33 1.99 0.47
N CYS A 476 -2.63 2.58 -0.51
CA CYS A 476 -2.20 3.98 -0.44
C CYS A 476 -3.32 4.97 -0.77
N THR A 477 -3.85 4.88 -2.00
CA THR A 477 -4.81 5.86 -2.55
C THR A 477 -5.79 5.23 -3.52
N GLU A 478 -5.87 3.90 -3.59
CA GLU A 478 -6.69 3.19 -4.55
C GLU A 478 -8.06 2.85 -3.94
N PRO A 479 -9.14 3.50 -4.40
CA PRO A 479 -10.46 3.17 -3.94
C PRO A 479 -10.90 1.77 -4.44
N THR A 480 -11.65 1.09 -3.60
CA THR A 480 -12.17 -0.25 -3.86
C THR A 480 -13.53 -0.44 -3.20
N LEU A 481 -14.18 -1.55 -3.47
CA LEU A 481 -15.41 -1.96 -2.81
C LEU A 481 -15.11 -3.07 -1.79
N GLN A 482 -15.18 -2.70 -0.50
CA GLN A 482 -14.91 -3.59 0.64
C GLN A 482 -15.75 -4.86 0.56
N GLY A 483 -15.10 -6.01 0.66
CA GLY A 483 -15.74 -7.32 0.62
C GLY A 483 -16.31 -7.73 -0.75
N MET A 484 -16.17 -6.91 -1.80
CA MET A 484 -16.80 -7.18 -3.10
C MET A 484 -15.81 -7.31 -4.25
N ALA A 485 -14.67 -6.66 -4.14
CA ALA A 485 -13.72 -6.55 -5.24
C ALA A 485 -12.46 -7.39 -5.01
N TYR A 486 -12.05 -8.10 -6.05
CA TYR A 486 -10.72 -8.67 -6.20
C TYR A 486 -10.17 -8.36 -7.59
N GLY A 487 -8.87 -8.28 -7.69
CA GLY A 487 -8.19 -7.95 -8.94
C GLY A 487 -7.64 -6.53 -8.96
N ILE A 488 -7.74 -5.79 -7.85
CA ILE A 488 -6.96 -4.58 -7.64
C ILE A 488 -5.54 -5.02 -7.31
N VAL A 489 -4.87 -5.48 -8.34
CA VAL A 489 -3.54 -6.04 -8.26
C VAL A 489 -2.53 -4.92 -8.30
N GLN A 490 -1.47 -5.03 -7.54
CA GLN A 490 -0.29 -4.21 -7.75
C GLN A 490 0.44 -4.69 -9.01
N ALA A 491 -0.09 -4.32 -10.18
CA ALA A 491 0.43 -4.73 -11.48
C ALA A 491 1.74 -4.01 -11.86
N GLY A 492 2.66 -3.80 -10.89
CA GLY A 492 3.94 -3.14 -11.07
C GLY A 492 3.84 -1.73 -11.65
N PHE A 493 4.96 -1.10 -11.92
CA PHE A 493 5.02 0.30 -12.37
C PHE A 493 5.65 0.43 -13.75
N VAL A 494 5.10 1.34 -14.56
CA VAL A 494 5.68 1.82 -15.81
C VAL A 494 6.27 3.22 -15.58
N ASN A 495 7.50 3.40 -16.02
CA ASN A 495 8.25 4.64 -15.89
C ASN A 495 8.04 5.54 -17.13
N HIS A 496 7.11 6.51 -17.04
CA HIS A 496 6.90 7.49 -18.11
C HIS A 496 8.13 8.38 -18.35
N GLY A 497 8.93 8.62 -17.30
CA GLY A 497 10.23 9.30 -17.46
C GLY A 497 11.20 8.51 -18.33
N LYS A 498 11.22 7.17 -18.25
CA LYS A 498 12.03 6.34 -19.13
C LYS A 498 11.50 6.37 -20.58
N ILE A 499 10.18 6.45 -20.76
CA ILE A 499 9.59 6.54 -22.10
C ILE A 499 10.06 7.81 -22.81
N ILE A 500 9.99 8.98 -22.16
CA ILE A 500 10.49 10.22 -22.78
C ILE A 500 12.02 10.18 -22.96
N ASP A 501 12.76 9.54 -22.06
CA ASP A 501 14.21 9.31 -22.19
C ASP A 501 14.53 8.49 -23.45
N LEU A 502 13.73 7.45 -23.74
CA LEU A 502 13.85 6.65 -24.95
C LEU A 502 13.50 7.45 -26.22
N VAL A 503 12.50 8.32 -26.18
CA VAL A 503 12.20 9.25 -27.31
C VAL A 503 13.40 10.16 -27.63
N ILE A 504 13.98 10.79 -26.61
CA ILE A 504 15.16 11.67 -26.71
C ILE A 504 16.36 10.93 -27.31
N ASN A 505 16.52 9.66 -26.99
CA ASN A 505 17.65 8.83 -27.39
C ASN A 505 17.29 7.83 -28.52
N GLN A 506 16.25 8.13 -29.29
CA GLN A 506 15.90 7.36 -30.50
C GLN A 506 15.76 5.85 -30.24
N GLY A 507 15.04 5.51 -29.14
CA GLY A 507 14.73 4.13 -28.78
C GLY A 507 15.85 3.37 -28.06
N ILE A 508 16.98 3.98 -27.78
CA ILE A 508 18.10 3.38 -27.04
C ILE A 508 18.08 3.91 -25.62
N ASP A 509 18.16 3.02 -24.63
CA ASP A 509 18.36 3.43 -23.24
C ASP A 509 19.79 3.96 -23.04
N PRO A 510 19.96 5.23 -22.65
CA PRO A 510 21.28 5.85 -22.57
C PRO A 510 22.14 5.34 -21.41
N VAL A 511 21.56 4.63 -20.45
CA VAL A 511 22.25 4.10 -19.27
C VAL A 511 22.84 2.71 -19.56
N THR A 512 22.06 1.84 -20.22
CA THR A 512 22.46 0.44 -20.48
C THR A 512 22.93 0.20 -21.91
N GLY A 513 22.65 1.11 -22.86
CA GLY A 513 22.89 0.94 -24.28
C GLY A 513 21.92 -0.03 -24.99
N ILE A 514 20.90 -0.54 -24.27
CA ILE A 514 19.93 -1.47 -24.83
C ILE A 514 18.98 -0.71 -25.76
N ARG A 515 18.81 -1.23 -26.99
CA ARG A 515 17.78 -0.77 -27.91
C ARG A 515 16.44 -1.40 -27.53
N MET A 516 15.47 -0.56 -27.16
CA MET A 516 14.11 -0.97 -26.83
C MET A 516 13.15 -0.77 -28.00
N TYR A 517 13.36 0.29 -28.81
CA TYR A 517 12.48 0.69 -29.92
C TYR A 517 13.29 1.16 -31.12
N GLU A 518 12.70 1.07 -32.32
CA GLU A 518 13.30 1.59 -33.51
C GLU A 518 13.29 3.13 -33.56
N PRO A 519 14.32 3.77 -34.14
CA PRO A 519 14.38 5.22 -34.26
C PRO A 519 13.29 5.75 -35.22
N ARG A 520 12.92 7.04 -35.04
CA ARG A 520 11.97 7.75 -35.90
C ARG A 520 12.51 9.13 -36.28
N GLU A 521 12.17 9.59 -37.48
CA GLU A 521 12.32 11.00 -37.85
C GLU A 521 11.32 11.85 -37.05
N LEU A 522 11.79 12.94 -36.47
CA LEU A 522 11.03 13.83 -35.59
C LEU A 522 11.09 15.26 -36.16
N GLU A 523 10.29 15.52 -37.19
CA GLU A 523 10.29 16.82 -37.88
C GLU A 523 9.34 17.83 -37.25
N SER A 524 8.27 17.36 -36.62
CA SER A 524 7.23 18.17 -36.00
C SER A 524 7.05 17.81 -34.50
N PHE A 525 6.37 18.71 -33.76
CA PHE A 525 5.97 18.45 -32.40
C PHE A 525 5.06 17.20 -32.32
N GLU A 526 4.19 17.04 -33.28
CA GLU A 526 3.29 15.90 -33.41
C GLU A 526 4.06 14.59 -33.57
N ASP A 527 5.19 14.56 -34.29
CA ASP A 527 6.03 13.37 -34.40
C ASP A 527 6.64 12.97 -33.06
N VAL A 528 7.12 13.95 -32.28
CA VAL A 528 7.64 13.70 -30.92
C VAL A 528 6.54 13.14 -30.03
N LEU A 529 5.35 13.76 -30.04
CA LEU A 529 4.21 13.34 -29.24
C LEU A 529 3.74 11.92 -29.63
N ASN A 530 3.58 11.66 -30.92
CA ASN A 530 3.13 10.36 -31.43
C ASN A 530 4.15 9.26 -31.14
N TYR A 531 5.44 9.54 -31.22
CA TYR A 531 6.47 8.56 -30.87
C TYR A 531 6.41 8.19 -29.39
N TYR A 532 6.21 9.19 -28.50
CA TYR A 532 5.99 8.95 -27.09
C TYR A 532 4.74 8.10 -26.84
N ILE A 533 3.61 8.42 -27.47
CA ILE A 533 2.33 7.69 -27.30
C ILE A 533 2.48 6.23 -27.74
N ASP A 534 3.10 5.99 -28.91
CA ASP A 534 3.27 4.61 -29.41
C ASP A 534 4.15 3.76 -28.50
N ILE A 535 5.25 4.32 -27.97
CA ILE A 535 6.09 3.65 -26.97
C ILE A 535 5.27 3.36 -25.70
N MET A 536 4.51 4.32 -25.20
CA MET A 536 3.66 4.17 -24.02
C MET A 536 2.63 3.06 -24.21
N HIS A 537 1.95 3.04 -25.34
CA HIS A 537 0.96 2.02 -25.68
C HIS A 537 1.56 0.61 -25.72
N GLU A 538 2.71 0.44 -26.39
CA GLU A 538 3.36 -0.85 -26.46
C GLU A 538 3.92 -1.30 -25.12
N ALA A 539 4.55 -0.40 -24.36
CA ALA A 539 5.08 -0.68 -23.04
C ALA A 539 3.96 -1.17 -22.11
N ILE A 540 2.84 -0.43 -22.03
CA ILE A 540 1.70 -0.80 -21.18
C ILE A 540 1.10 -2.13 -21.61
N ARG A 541 0.86 -2.34 -22.89
CA ARG A 541 0.28 -3.61 -23.41
C ARG A 541 1.14 -4.81 -23.05
N ASN A 542 2.44 -4.74 -23.29
CA ASN A 542 3.37 -5.83 -22.97
C ASN A 542 3.43 -6.11 -21.47
N TRP A 543 3.40 -5.06 -20.65
CA TRP A 543 3.38 -5.17 -19.21
C TRP A 543 2.08 -5.80 -18.66
N GLN A 544 0.92 -5.42 -19.20
CA GLN A 544 -0.37 -6.01 -18.84
C GLN A 544 -0.45 -7.49 -19.23
N GLN A 545 0.06 -7.86 -20.41
CA GLN A 545 0.14 -9.26 -20.82
C GLN A 545 1.04 -10.08 -19.90
N TYR A 546 2.21 -9.56 -19.52
CA TYR A 546 3.07 -10.17 -18.52
C TYR A 546 2.30 -10.43 -17.21
N TRP A 547 1.60 -9.44 -16.70
CA TRP A 547 0.83 -9.58 -15.46
C TRP A 547 -0.34 -10.56 -15.57
N ASN A 548 -0.94 -10.73 -16.73
CA ASN A 548 -1.93 -11.79 -16.95
C ASN A 548 -1.33 -13.18 -16.67
N TYR A 549 -0.10 -13.44 -17.13
CA TYR A 549 0.60 -14.69 -16.81
C TYR A 549 0.95 -14.81 -15.33
N VAL A 550 1.38 -13.73 -14.72
CA VAL A 550 1.66 -13.69 -13.28
C VAL A 550 0.42 -14.05 -12.47
N MET A 551 -0.74 -13.53 -12.81
CA MET A 551 -2.00 -13.82 -12.12
C MET A 551 -2.48 -15.27 -12.34
N ILE A 552 -2.26 -15.83 -13.53
CA ILE A 552 -2.53 -17.25 -13.78
C ILE A 552 -1.62 -18.13 -12.91
N ALA A 553 -0.34 -17.77 -12.80
CA ALA A 553 0.59 -18.50 -11.94
C ALA A 553 0.18 -18.41 -10.46
N HIS A 554 -0.23 -17.23 -9.99
CA HIS A 554 -0.72 -17.02 -8.63
C HIS A 554 -1.90 -17.94 -8.30
N ARG A 555 -2.94 -17.89 -9.13
CA ARG A 555 -4.11 -18.78 -8.98
C ARG A 555 -3.74 -20.27 -8.92
N ASN A 556 -2.71 -20.67 -9.66
CA ASN A 556 -2.31 -22.07 -9.78
C ASN A 556 -1.30 -22.54 -8.72
N THR A 557 -0.79 -21.64 -7.87
CA THR A 557 0.26 -21.95 -6.88
C THR A 557 -0.09 -21.54 -5.45
N VAL A 558 -0.65 -20.34 -5.27
CA VAL A 558 -0.90 -19.75 -3.94
C VAL A 558 -2.28 -19.10 -3.84
N PRO A 559 -3.38 -19.79 -4.22
CA PRO A 559 -4.73 -19.22 -4.12
C PRO A 559 -5.06 -18.83 -2.68
N LEU A 560 -5.80 -17.71 -2.50
CA LEU A 560 -6.16 -17.14 -1.20
C LEU A 560 -7.55 -17.63 -0.76
N ILE A 561 -7.59 -18.66 0.01
CA ILE A 561 -8.84 -19.38 0.35
C ILE A 561 -9.51 -18.74 1.56
N PHE A 562 -8.77 -18.45 2.64
CA PHE A 562 -9.32 -17.78 3.82
C PHE A 562 -9.87 -16.39 3.43
N CYS A 563 -9.11 -15.61 2.71
CA CYS A 563 -9.56 -14.31 2.22
C CYS A 563 -10.82 -14.45 1.33
N SER A 564 -10.86 -15.46 0.47
CA SER A 564 -12.02 -15.71 -0.41
C SER A 564 -13.31 -16.01 0.35
N VAL A 565 -13.24 -16.59 1.54
CA VAL A 565 -14.43 -16.80 2.40
C VAL A 565 -15.12 -15.47 2.73
N PHE A 566 -14.33 -14.41 2.89
CA PHE A 566 -14.80 -13.07 3.24
C PHE A 566 -14.79 -12.09 2.07
N VAL A 567 -14.85 -12.61 0.83
CA VAL A 567 -15.14 -11.84 -0.39
C VAL A 567 -16.47 -12.32 -0.95
N ASN A 568 -17.43 -11.40 -1.02
CA ASN A 568 -18.80 -11.67 -1.42
C ASN A 568 -18.88 -12.40 -2.76
N ASN A 569 -19.79 -13.35 -2.85
CA ASN A 569 -20.05 -14.20 -3.99
C ASN A 569 -19.09 -15.41 -4.17
N CYS A 570 -17.92 -15.43 -3.52
CA CYS A 570 -16.99 -16.59 -3.64
C CYS A 570 -17.61 -17.88 -3.12
N LEU A 571 -18.21 -17.87 -1.92
CA LEU A 571 -18.91 -19.04 -1.35
C LEU A 571 -20.17 -19.42 -2.14
N ASP A 572 -20.87 -18.46 -2.75
CA ASP A 572 -22.05 -18.73 -3.54
C ASP A 572 -21.71 -19.34 -4.90
N LYS A 573 -20.67 -18.84 -5.55
CA LYS A 573 -20.16 -19.39 -6.80
C LYS A 573 -19.38 -20.69 -6.61
N GLY A 574 -18.89 -20.98 -5.40
CA GLY A 574 -17.97 -22.07 -5.15
C GLY A 574 -16.61 -21.87 -5.85
N LYS A 575 -16.09 -20.63 -5.81
CA LYS A 575 -14.85 -20.23 -6.49
C LYS A 575 -14.01 -19.30 -5.65
N CYS A 576 -12.69 -19.50 -5.71
CA CYS A 576 -11.74 -18.58 -5.14
C CYS A 576 -11.82 -17.20 -5.82
N MET A 577 -11.49 -16.13 -5.11
CA MET A 577 -11.52 -14.77 -5.66
C MET A 577 -10.57 -14.63 -6.85
N ASP A 578 -9.39 -15.24 -6.80
CA ASP A 578 -8.39 -15.26 -7.89
C ASP A 578 -8.80 -16.10 -9.11
N ASP A 579 -9.86 -16.90 -9.00
CA ASP A 579 -10.49 -17.60 -10.14
C ASP A 579 -11.84 -16.98 -10.57
N GLY A 580 -12.08 -15.73 -10.22
CA GLY A 580 -13.29 -15.00 -10.62
C GLY A 580 -14.49 -15.21 -9.70
N GLY A 581 -14.27 -15.63 -8.44
CA GLY A 581 -15.30 -15.82 -7.41
C GLY A 581 -15.96 -14.53 -6.95
N ALA A 582 -15.21 -13.44 -6.85
CA ALA A 582 -15.69 -12.16 -6.36
C ALA A 582 -16.85 -11.56 -7.18
N VAL A 583 -17.55 -10.59 -6.61
CA VAL A 583 -18.56 -9.79 -7.32
C VAL A 583 -17.91 -9.02 -8.46
N LEU A 584 -16.81 -8.33 -8.13
CA LEU A 584 -15.99 -7.58 -9.09
C LEU A 584 -14.62 -8.22 -9.23
N ASN A 585 -14.25 -8.58 -10.44
CA ASN A 585 -12.98 -9.20 -10.80
C ASN A 585 -12.24 -8.28 -11.79
N GLN A 586 -12.00 -7.04 -11.37
CA GLN A 586 -11.32 -6.03 -12.15
C GLN A 586 -9.83 -6.08 -11.83
N SER A 587 -8.99 -6.02 -12.84
CA SER A 587 -7.56 -5.77 -12.65
C SER A 587 -7.30 -4.28 -12.76
N VAL A 588 -6.70 -3.70 -11.75
CA VAL A 588 -6.09 -2.38 -11.88
C VAL A 588 -4.88 -2.52 -12.78
N THR A 589 -4.74 -1.57 -13.66
CA THR A 589 -3.64 -1.54 -14.59
C THR A 589 -2.31 -1.24 -13.93
N THR A 590 -1.31 -1.26 -14.75
CA THR A 590 0.02 -0.73 -14.54
C THR A 590 -0.07 0.60 -13.80
N LEU A 591 0.42 0.62 -12.59
CA LEU A 591 0.68 1.86 -11.89
C LEU A 591 1.73 2.65 -12.69
N SER A 592 1.48 3.94 -12.89
CA SER A 592 2.32 4.77 -13.73
C SER A 592 2.89 5.95 -12.94
N SER A 593 4.14 6.34 -13.24
CA SER A 593 4.82 7.44 -12.58
C SER A 593 5.61 8.28 -13.59
N GLY A 594 5.63 9.61 -13.40
CA GLY A 594 6.44 10.55 -14.19
C GLY A 594 5.72 11.25 -15.33
N MET A 595 4.40 11.10 -15.52
CA MET A 595 3.66 11.77 -16.59
C MET A 595 3.72 13.29 -16.49
N VAL A 596 3.81 13.87 -15.29
CA VAL A 596 3.99 15.31 -15.07
C VAL A 596 5.31 15.81 -15.71
N ASN A 597 6.40 15.07 -15.51
CA ASN A 597 7.69 15.42 -16.16
C ASN A 597 7.62 15.32 -17.67
N VAL A 598 6.86 14.36 -18.19
CA VAL A 598 6.63 14.23 -19.65
C VAL A 598 5.86 15.43 -20.19
N ALA A 599 4.76 15.82 -19.53
CA ALA A 599 3.96 16.98 -19.94
C ALA A 599 4.79 18.27 -19.92
N ASN A 600 5.59 18.48 -18.87
CA ASN A 600 6.51 19.60 -18.75
C ASN A 600 7.56 19.57 -19.88
N SER A 601 8.16 18.41 -20.15
CA SER A 601 9.15 18.26 -21.24
C SER A 601 8.57 18.55 -22.61
N LEU A 602 7.37 18.05 -22.90
CA LEU A 602 6.66 18.32 -24.15
C LEU A 602 6.27 19.80 -24.28
N ALA A 603 5.87 20.45 -23.17
CA ALA A 603 5.59 21.90 -23.17
C ALA A 603 6.84 22.72 -23.51
N VAL A 604 8.00 22.33 -22.94
CA VAL A 604 9.29 22.97 -23.26
C VAL A 604 9.70 22.72 -24.71
N ILE A 605 9.61 21.48 -25.19
CA ILE A 605 9.89 21.14 -26.59
C ILE A 605 9.02 21.99 -27.51
N LYS A 606 7.69 21.99 -27.29
CA LYS A 606 6.76 22.76 -28.08
C LYS A 606 7.14 24.25 -28.10
N LYS A 607 7.34 24.84 -26.93
CA LYS A 607 7.58 26.25 -26.75
C LYS A 607 8.94 26.68 -27.33
N LEU A 608 10.03 26.03 -26.93
CA LEU A 608 11.38 26.50 -27.31
C LEU A 608 11.82 26.09 -28.73
N VAL A 609 11.36 24.93 -29.22
CA VAL A 609 11.76 24.42 -30.53
C VAL A 609 10.80 24.88 -31.63
N TYR A 610 9.50 24.63 -31.45
CA TYR A 610 8.54 24.82 -32.55
C TYR A 610 7.87 26.18 -32.55
N ASP A 611 7.46 26.72 -31.38
CA ASP A 611 6.76 28.02 -31.31
C ASP A 611 7.76 29.19 -31.38
N ASP A 612 8.72 29.25 -30.46
CA ASP A 612 9.65 30.40 -30.33
C ASP A 612 10.95 30.25 -31.14
N LYS A 613 11.25 29.04 -31.61
CA LYS A 613 12.47 28.71 -32.38
C LYS A 613 13.77 29.16 -31.70
N VAL A 614 13.86 28.98 -30.40
CA VAL A 614 15.01 29.35 -29.56
C VAL A 614 16.20 28.42 -29.81
N CYS A 615 15.93 27.13 -30.09
CA CYS A 615 16.90 26.10 -30.42
C CYS A 615 16.25 25.05 -31.35
N THR A 616 17.10 24.23 -31.97
CA THR A 616 16.62 23.02 -32.68
C THR A 616 16.25 21.89 -31.70
N LEU A 617 15.50 20.90 -32.18
CA LEU A 617 15.18 19.73 -31.39
C LEU A 617 16.45 18.98 -30.96
N GLU A 618 17.40 18.81 -31.89
CA GLU A 618 18.66 18.13 -31.63
C GLU A 618 19.55 18.90 -30.64
N GLU A 619 19.61 20.23 -30.69
CA GLU A 619 20.32 21.04 -29.67
C GLU A 619 19.72 20.84 -28.29
N LEU A 620 18.38 20.79 -28.18
CA LEU A 620 17.70 20.56 -26.90
C LEU A 620 17.96 19.14 -26.38
N PHE A 621 17.91 18.14 -27.25
CA PHE A 621 18.19 16.74 -26.89
C PHE A 621 19.66 16.54 -26.51
N GLN A 622 20.58 17.19 -27.23
CA GLN A 622 22.01 17.17 -26.88
C GLN A 622 22.24 17.79 -25.49
N ALA A 623 21.59 18.90 -25.18
CA ALA A 623 21.68 19.54 -23.86
C ALA A 623 21.24 18.56 -22.73
N THR A 624 20.19 17.76 -22.95
CA THR A 624 19.75 16.76 -21.97
C THR A 624 20.72 15.57 -21.88
N ARG A 625 21.28 15.11 -22.99
CA ARG A 625 22.29 14.03 -22.97
C ARG A 625 23.56 14.44 -22.21
N GLU A 626 23.95 15.71 -22.26
CA GLU A 626 25.08 16.30 -21.56
C GLU A 626 24.71 16.77 -20.12
N ASP A 627 23.57 16.39 -19.61
CA ASP A 627 23.05 16.82 -18.28
C ASP A 627 23.08 18.34 -18.10
N TRP A 628 22.77 19.07 -19.15
CA TRP A 628 22.80 20.55 -19.25
C TRP A 628 24.17 21.20 -19.08
N VAL A 629 25.26 20.42 -19.03
CA VAL A 629 26.63 20.95 -18.92
C VAL A 629 26.99 21.70 -20.23
N GLY A 630 27.32 22.97 -20.11
CA GLY A 630 27.55 23.83 -21.26
C GLY A 630 26.30 24.42 -21.92
N PHE A 631 25.10 24.04 -21.39
CA PHE A 631 23.80 24.52 -21.86
C PHE A 631 22.99 25.22 -20.76
N GLU A 632 23.64 25.82 -19.76
CA GLU A 632 23.00 26.41 -18.59
C GLU A 632 22.02 27.52 -18.96
N SER A 633 22.33 28.30 -20.01
CA SER A 633 21.44 29.33 -20.54
C SER A 633 20.15 28.74 -21.13
N LEU A 634 20.28 27.64 -21.86
CA LEU A 634 19.12 26.93 -22.43
C LEU A 634 18.29 26.30 -21.32
N ARG A 635 18.94 25.67 -20.31
CA ARG A 635 18.26 25.15 -19.11
C ARG A 635 17.47 26.22 -18.40
N LYS A 636 18.03 27.42 -18.22
CA LYS A 636 17.30 28.53 -17.58
C LYS A 636 16.05 28.92 -18.38
N LYS A 637 16.12 28.89 -19.72
CA LYS A 637 14.94 29.12 -20.57
C LYS A 637 13.92 27.99 -20.43
N ALA A 638 14.35 26.73 -20.37
CA ALA A 638 13.48 25.58 -20.17
C ALA A 638 12.73 25.66 -18.84
N LEU A 639 13.42 25.97 -17.73
CA LEU A 639 12.82 26.22 -16.42
C LEU A 639 11.90 27.46 -16.39
N GLY A 640 12.04 28.39 -17.33
CA GLY A 640 11.17 29.55 -17.47
C GLY A 640 9.88 29.30 -18.26
N VAL A 641 9.75 28.14 -18.91
CA VAL A 641 8.48 27.74 -19.55
C VAL A 641 7.49 27.34 -18.45
N PRO A 642 6.21 27.72 -18.53
CA PRO A 642 5.23 27.29 -17.54
C PRO A 642 5.15 25.77 -17.43
N HIS A 643 5.26 25.25 -16.19
CA HIS A 643 5.15 23.86 -15.84
C HIS A 643 3.77 23.54 -15.25
N TRP A 644 3.40 22.28 -15.25
CA TRP A 644 2.20 21.76 -14.59
C TRP A 644 2.11 22.21 -13.12
N GLY A 645 0.88 22.55 -12.68
CA GLY A 645 0.61 23.00 -11.32
C GLY A 645 0.59 24.52 -11.14
N ASN A 646 0.65 25.29 -12.25
CA ASN A 646 0.58 26.76 -12.23
C ASN A 646 -0.69 27.34 -12.84
N ASP A 647 -1.71 26.51 -13.11
CA ASP A 647 -2.96 26.88 -13.77
C ASP A 647 -2.75 27.48 -15.19
N GLU A 648 -1.79 26.93 -15.92
CA GLU A 648 -1.37 27.41 -17.25
C GLU A 648 -1.93 26.52 -18.37
N ALA A 649 -2.78 27.07 -19.21
CA ALA A 649 -3.60 26.35 -20.17
C ALA A 649 -2.80 25.45 -21.13
N ASN A 650 -1.61 25.85 -21.56
CA ASN A 650 -0.84 25.11 -22.56
C ASN A 650 -0.29 23.79 -21.99
N VAL A 651 0.39 23.82 -20.84
CA VAL A 651 0.95 22.62 -20.22
C VAL A 651 -0.17 21.75 -19.64
N ASP A 652 -1.21 22.36 -19.08
CA ASP A 652 -2.37 21.63 -18.55
C ASP A 652 -3.05 20.84 -19.67
N LYS A 653 -3.21 21.44 -20.87
CA LYS A 653 -3.76 20.73 -22.02
C LYS A 653 -2.91 19.52 -22.43
N ILE A 654 -1.59 19.67 -22.50
CA ILE A 654 -0.68 18.57 -22.84
C ILE A 654 -0.82 17.44 -21.83
N TYR A 655 -0.84 17.75 -20.53
CA TYR A 655 -1.06 16.74 -19.50
C TYR A 655 -2.40 16.02 -19.67
N LEU A 656 -3.47 16.77 -19.92
CA LEU A 656 -4.81 16.18 -20.11
C LEU A 656 -4.89 15.30 -21.35
N ASP A 657 -4.28 15.71 -22.47
CA ASP A 657 -4.26 14.90 -23.70
C ASP A 657 -3.56 13.56 -23.46
N LEU A 658 -2.40 13.55 -22.79
CA LEU A 658 -1.67 12.35 -22.41
C LEU A 658 -2.49 11.46 -21.43
N TYR A 659 -3.12 12.08 -20.45
CA TYR A 659 -3.92 11.40 -19.45
C TYR A 659 -5.13 10.70 -20.08
N TYR A 660 -5.86 11.39 -20.98
CA TYR A 660 -7.01 10.78 -21.63
C TYR A 660 -6.63 9.67 -22.59
N ASP A 661 -5.53 9.83 -23.34
CA ASP A 661 -5.00 8.78 -24.21
C ASP A 661 -4.62 7.53 -23.40
N TYR A 662 -3.88 7.71 -22.32
CA TYR A 662 -3.55 6.64 -21.37
C TYR A 662 -4.79 5.92 -20.84
N CYS A 663 -5.78 6.64 -20.34
CA CYS A 663 -7.01 6.05 -19.81
C CYS A 663 -7.78 5.25 -20.86
N ASN A 664 -7.90 5.79 -22.08
CA ASN A 664 -8.60 5.13 -23.18
C ASN A 664 -7.87 3.86 -23.61
N TRP A 665 -6.53 3.93 -23.74
CA TRP A 665 -5.73 2.78 -24.14
C TRP A 665 -5.81 1.63 -23.14
N VAL A 666 -5.65 1.95 -21.86
CA VAL A 666 -5.70 0.96 -20.79
C VAL A 666 -7.07 0.29 -20.69
N ALA A 667 -8.15 1.06 -20.71
CA ALA A 667 -9.51 0.54 -20.64
C ALA A 667 -9.89 -0.35 -21.84
N GLY A 668 -9.17 -0.24 -22.95
CA GLY A 668 -9.31 -1.11 -24.13
C GLY A 668 -8.66 -2.48 -23.99
N GLN A 669 -7.85 -2.73 -22.95
CA GLN A 669 -7.17 -4.00 -22.71
C GLN A 669 -7.99 -4.88 -21.75
N VAL A 670 -7.74 -6.20 -21.78
CA VAL A 670 -8.45 -7.15 -20.91
C VAL A 670 -7.48 -7.99 -20.07
N ASN A 671 -7.93 -8.33 -18.86
CA ASN A 671 -7.20 -9.17 -17.94
C ASN A 671 -7.38 -10.66 -18.23
N TYR A 672 -6.69 -11.53 -17.48
CA TYR A 672 -6.73 -12.99 -17.61
C TYR A 672 -8.13 -13.62 -17.41
N LEU A 673 -9.09 -12.88 -16.83
CA LEU A 673 -10.50 -13.26 -16.67
C LEU A 673 -11.40 -12.66 -17.78
N GLY A 674 -10.82 -12.00 -18.79
CA GLY A 674 -11.56 -11.35 -19.88
C GLY A 674 -12.32 -10.09 -19.47
N LYS A 675 -11.92 -9.44 -18.36
CA LYS A 675 -12.51 -8.19 -17.90
C LYS A 675 -11.63 -7.00 -18.30
N PRO A 676 -12.20 -5.83 -18.60
CA PRO A 676 -11.42 -4.63 -18.88
C PRO A 676 -10.44 -4.31 -17.74
N TYR A 677 -9.26 -3.82 -18.11
CA TYR A 677 -8.39 -3.17 -17.15
C TYR A 677 -8.99 -1.82 -16.73
N ASP A 678 -8.79 -1.47 -15.48
CA ASP A 678 -9.20 -0.20 -14.93
C ASP A 678 -7.97 0.73 -14.84
N PRO A 679 -7.96 1.88 -15.52
CA PRO A 679 -6.83 2.78 -15.48
C PRO A 679 -6.47 3.20 -14.06
N SER A 680 -5.20 3.22 -13.70
CA SER A 680 -4.71 3.68 -12.41
C SER A 680 -3.35 4.36 -12.56
N MET A 681 -3.11 5.35 -11.74
CA MET A 681 -1.82 6.02 -11.59
C MET A 681 -1.50 6.17 -10.12
N LEU A 682 -0.26 5.89 -9.77
CA LEU A 682 0.24 6.02 -8.40
C LEU A 682 1.76 6.13 -8.45
N ALA A 683 2.32 7.03 -7.66
CA ALA A 683 3.77 7.20 -7.63
C ALA A 683 4.45 6.41 -6.50
N ILE A 684 3.82 6.33 -5.32
CA ILE A 684 4.43 5.79 -4.09
C ILE A 684 5.82 6.44 -3.86
N SER A 685 6.87 5.62 -3.82
CA SER A 685 8.27 6.04 -3.74
C SER A 685 9.05 5.82 -5.04
N THR A 686 8.39 5.36 -6.12
CA THR A 686 9.00 5.10 -7.42
C THR A 686 9.66 6.30 -8.09
N PRO A 687 9.27 7.57 -7.85
CA PRO A 687 9.96 8.73 -8.42
C PRO A 687 11.47 8.72 -8.17
N VAL A 688 11.93 8.24 -7.02
CA VAL A 688 13.35 8.15 -6.68
C VAL A 688 14.09 7.12 -7.55
N PRO A 689 13.77 5.81 -7.51
CA PRO A 689 14.48 4.81 -8.32
C PRO A 689 14.26 5.02 -9.83
N PHE A 690 13.10 5.48 -10.26
CA PHE A 690 12.83 5.77 -11.67
C PHE A 690 13.62 6.98 -12.17
N GLY A 691 13.69 8.04 -11.38
CA GLY A 691 14.51 9.19 -11.71
C GLY A 691 16.00 8.84 -11.79
N LYS A 692 16.48 7.96 -10.89
CA LYS A 692 17.88 7.53 -10.83
C LYS A 692 18.38 6.88 -12.14
N VAL A 693 17.51 6.18 -12.84
CA VAL A 693 17.83 5.47 -14.10
C VAL A 693 17.55 6.31 -15.36
N CYS A 694 17.12 7.55 -15.23
CA CYS A 694 16.84 8.45 -16.34
C CYS A 694 17.91 9.54 -16.48
N ASN A 695 18.20 9.92 -17.71
CA ASN A 695 18.99 11.11 -18.02
C ASN A 695 18.23 12.41 -17.66
N ALA A 696 18.84 13.56 -17.92
CA ALA A 696 18.18 14.85 -17.82
C ALA A 696 17.03 14.96 -18.84
N PHE A 697 16.04 15.81 -18.54
CA PHE A 697 14.86 16.00 -19.38
C PHE A 697 14.75 17.44 -19.89
N PRO A 698 14.01 17.65 -20.99
CA PRO A 698 13.73 18.99 -21.52
C PRO A 698 13.09 19.96 -20.53
N ASP A 699 12.35 19.46 -19.51
CA ASP A 699 11.76 20.28 -18.44
C ASP A 699 12.79 20.94 -17.48
N GLY A 700 14.08 20.72 -17.72
CA GLY A 700 15.17 21.24 -16.89
C GLY A 700 15.59 20.33 -15.72
N ARG A 701 14.93 19.17 -15.52
CA ARG A 701 15.33 18.14 -14.56
C ARG A 701 16.72 17.61 -14.95
N LYS A 702 17.59 17.41 -13.97
CA LYS A 702 18.92 16.83 -14.16
C LYS A 702 18.91 15.29 -14.09
N LYS A 703 19.98 14.71 -14.62
CA LYS A 703 20.21 13.26 -14.57
C LYS A 703 20.16 12.74 -13.14
N GLY A 704 19.43 11.66 -12.94
CA GLY A 704 19.37 10.99 -11.64
C GLY A 704 18.47 11.66 -10.59
N GLU A 705 18.00 12.88 -10.80
CA GLU A 705 17.04 13.53 -9.90
C GLU A 705 15.72 12.74 -9.85
N PRO A 706 14.99 12.72 -8.71
CA PRO A 706 13.66 12.11 -8.65
C PRO A 706 12.69 12.68 -9.70
N LEU A 707 11.67 11.90 -10.07
CA LEU A 707 10.53 12.39 -10.84
C LEU A 707 9.55 13.13 -9.93
N ALA A 708 8.50 13.76 -10.48
CA ALA A 708 7.39 14.31 -9.73
C ALA A 708 6.76 13.24 -8.82
N ASP A 709 6.44 13.59 -7.57
CA ASP A 709 6.14 12.65 -6.49
C ASP A 709 4.66 12.25 -6.35
N GLY A 710 3.86 12.62 -7.31
CA GLY A 710 2.44 12.30 -7.34
C GLY A 710 1.93 12.06 -8.76
N VAL A 711 0.62 11.86 -8.86
CA VAL A 711 -0.06 11.74 -10.16
C VAL A 711 -0.25 13.13 -10.76
N THR A 712 -0.77 14.06 -9.94
CA THR A 712 -1.02 15.45 -10.30
C THR A 712 -0.17 16.45 -9.51
N SER A 713 0.78 15.96 -8.68
CA SER A 713 1.71 16.82 -7.95
C SER A 713 2.69 17.48 -8.92
N PRO A 714 2.97 18.77 -8.76
CA PRO A 714 3.99 19.45 -9.55
C PRO A 714 5.39 18.84 -9.34
N PHE A 715 6.27 19.05 -10.32
CA PHE A 715 7.68 18.78 -10.10
C PHE A 715 8.24 19.79 -9.06
N PRO A 716 9.01 19.36 -8.06
CA PRO A 716 9.45 20.25 -6.98
C PRO A 716 10.13 21.52 -7.47
N GLY A 717 9.70 22.66 -6.93
CA GLY A 717 10.24 23.98 -7.27
C GLY A 717 9.69 24.61 -8.55
N THR A 718 8.76 23.96 -9.25
CA THR A 718 8.16 24.50 -10.48
C THR A 718 6.76 25.10 -10.27
N ASP A 719 6.14 24.87 -9.13
CA ASP A 719 4.81 25.36 -8.73
C ASP A 719 4.88 26.75 -8.08
N VAL A 720 5.25 27.73 -8.90
CA VAL A 720 5.57 29.11 -8.45
C VAL A 720 4.34 29.96 -8.17
N ASN A 721 3.15 29.55 -8.62
CA ASN A 721 1.90 30.29 -8.45
C ASN A 721 1.11 29.88 -7.19
N GLY A 722 1.73 29.04 -6.31
CA GLY A 722 1.20 28.66 -5.02
C GLY A 722 0.12 27.56 -5.05
N PRO A 723 -0.35 27.10 -3.87
CA PRO A 723 -1.16 25.89 -3.75
C PRO A 723 -2.52 26.02 -4.43
N THR A 724 -3.09 27.21 -4.55
CA THR A 724 -4.37 27.42 -5.25
C THR A 724 -4.25 27.15 -6.75
N ALA A 725 -3.12 27.51 -7.38
CA ALA A 725 -2.87 27.19 -8.78
C ALA A 725 -2.69 25.67 -8.97
N VAL A 726 -1.98 25.01 -8.03
CA VAL A 726 -1.80 23.56 -8.04
C VAL A 726 -3.14 22.83 -8.02
N ILE A 727 -4.05 23.17 -7.09
CA ILE A 727 -5.36 22.53 -7.01
C ILE A 727 -6.22 22.83 -8.25
N ARG A 728 -6.08 24.01 -8.89
CA ARG A 728 -6.78 24.32 -10.14
C ARG A 728 -6.29 23.47 -11.30
N SER A 729 -4.98 23.32 -11.49
CA SER A 729 -4.44 22.41 -12.53
C SER A 729 -4.92 20.99 -12.29
N SER A 730 -4.80 20.47 -11.05
CA SER A 730 -5.24 19.12 -10.70
C SER A 730 -6.75 18.91 -10.88
N SER A 731 -7.57 19.93 -10.62
CA SER A 731 -9.05 19.84 -10.79
C SER A 731 -9.51 19.77 -12.24
N LYS A 732 -8.64 20.09 -13.22
CA LYS A 732 -8.97 19.96 -14.65
C LYS A 732 -9.01 18.51 -15.11
N VAL A 733 -8.39 17.60 -14.35
CA VAL A 733 -8.36 16.16 -14.62
C VAL A 733 -9.72 15.54 -14.32
N ASP A 734 -10.31 14.79 -15.26
CA ASP A 734 -11.48 13.95 -14.99
C ASP A 734 -11.08 12.71 -14.20
N HIS A 735 -10.97 12.86 -12.91
CA HIS A 735 -10.59 11.79 -11.99
C HIS A 735 -11.60 10.62 -11.94
N SER A 736 -12.78 10.76 -12.52
CA SER A 736 -13.75 9.65 -12.65
C SER A 736 -13.36 8.61 -13.70
N ARG A 737 -12.28 8.84 -14.45
CA ARG A 737 -11.75 7.93 -15.47
C ARG A 737 -10.63 7.04 -14.97
N ILE A 738 -10.18 7.23 -13.75
CA ILE A 738 -9.03 6.55 -13.17
C ILE A 738 -9.36 6.05 -11.77
N ARG A 739 -8.87 4.86 -11.44
CA ARG A 739 -8.91 4.33 -10.08
C ARG A 739 -7.65 4.74 -9.33
N GLY A 740 -7.79 5.65 -8.41
CA GLY A 740 -6.70 6.24 -7.65
C GLY A 740 -6.32 7.64 -8.13
N GLY A 741 -5.37 8.21 -7.49
CA GLY A 741 -4.87 9.56 -7.73
C GLY A 741 -4.11 10.05 -6.51
N LEU A 742 -3.16 10.96 -6.74
CA LEU A 742 -2.30 11.45 -5.67
C LEU A 742 -1.89 12.89 -5.94
N LEU A 743 -2.27 13.78 -5.01
CA LEU A 743 -1.79 15.15 -4.92
C LEU A 743 -1.10 15.37 -3.58
N ASN A 744 0.21 15.60 -3.60
CA ASN A 744 0.99 15.99 -2.44
C ASN A 744 1.10 17.52 -2.36
N LEU A 745 0.81 18.08 -1.17
CA LEU A 745 1.09 19.47 -0.84
C LEU A 745 1.90 19.52 0.46
N LYS A 746 2.93 20.37 0.51
CA LYS A 746 3.75 20.58 1.70
C LYS A 746 3.56 22.00 2.20
N PHE A 747 3.27 22.12 3.50
CA PHE A 747 3.13 23.42 4.17
C PHE A 747 4.13 23.54 5.30
N HIS A 748 4.70 24.72 5.45
CA HIS A 748 5.43 25.06 6.66
C HIS A 748 4.46 25.11 7.84
N PRO A 749 4.80 24.56 9.05
CA PRO A 749 3.90 24.56 10.20
C PRO A 749 3.38 25.95 10.60
N SER A 750 4.14 27.01 10.36
CA SER A 750 3.70 28.38 10.65
C SER A 750 2.54 28.86 9.79
N ALA A 751 2.36 28.31 8.57
CA ALA A 751 1.23 28.65 7.70
C ALA A 751 -0.12 28.16 8.24
N LEU A 752 -0.09 27.11 9.07
CA LEU A 752 -1.28 26.47 9.64
C LEU A 752 -1.50 26.76 11.12
N ARG A 753 -0.88 27.81 11.66
CA ARG A 753 -1.00 28.17 13.09
C ARG A 753 -2.41 28.62 13.45
N GLY A 754 -2.86 28.15 14.63
CA GLY A 754 -4.13 28.55 15.24
C GLY A 754 -5.36 28.12 14.44
N GLU A 755 -6.50 28.64 14.84
CA GLU A 755 -7.80 28.32 14.23
C GLU A 755 -7.91 28.86 12.79
N SER A 756 -7.30 30.02 12.51
CA SER A 756 -7.28 30.59 11.15
C SER A 756 -6.56 29.68 10.14
N GLY A 757 -5.40 29.13 10.54
CA GLY A 757 -4.69 28.16 9.70
C GLY A 757 -5.50 26.90 9.40
N SER A 758 -6.22 26.38 10.40
CA SER A 758 -7.10 25.23 10.21
C SER A 758 -8.28 25.55 9.29
N LYS A 759 -8.90 26.73 9.43
CA LYS A 759 -9.97 27.19 8.54
C LYS A 759 -9.49 27.40 7.11
N ASN A 760 -8.29 27.94 6.91
CA ASN A 760 -7.71 28.12 5.58
C ASN A 760 -7.42 26.77 4.90
N LEU A 761 -6.85 25.79 5.62
CA LEU A 761 -6.62 24.46 5.08
C LEU A 761 -7.94 23.76 4.73
N LEU A 762 -8.95 23.86 5.61
CA LEU A 762 -10.29 23.31 5.32
C LEU A 762 -10.92 23.97 4.09
N ALA A 763 -10.79 25.29 3.93
CA ALA A 763 -11.27 26.01 2.76
C ALA A 763 -10.55 25.59 1.47
N LEU A 764 -9.23 25.35 1.52
CA LEU A 764 -8.46 24.83 0.40
C LEU A 764 -8.96 23.44 -0.02
N ILE A 765 -9.14 22.52 0.93
CA ILE A 765 -9.67 21.16 0.69
C ILE A 765 -11.07 21.25 0.07
N LYS A 766 -11.95 22.06 0.65
CA LYS A 766 -13.31 22.28 0.16
C LYS A 766 -13.31 22.81 -1.28
N THR A 767 -12.48 23.82 -1.56
CA THR A 767 -12.34 24.40 -2.90
C THR A 767 -11.88 23.34 -3.91
N TYR A 768 -10.92 22.50 -3.53
CA TYR A 768 -10.44 21.41 -4.39
C TYR A 768 -11.54 20.41 -4.74
N PHE A 769 -12.38 20.02 -3.77
CA PHE A 769 -13.43 19.02 -3.98
C PHE A 769 -14.75 19.57 -4.55
N GLU A 770 -15.00 20.87 -4.42
CA GLU A 770 -16.08 21.56 -5.17
C GLU A 770 -15.73 21.70 -6.65
N ASN A 771 -14.45 21.85 -6.98
CA ASN A 771 -13.89 21.63 -8.32
C ASN A 771 -13.46 20.16 -8.36
N PRO A 772 -13.80 19.34 -9.34
CA PRO A 772 -13.83 17.87 -9.26
C PRO A 772 -12.46 17.20 -9.00
N GLY A 773 -11.73 17.70 -7.98
CA GLY A 773 -10.54 17.07 -7.45
C GLY A 773 -10.86 15.75 -6.74
N PHE A 774 -9.91 14.82 -6.71
CA PHE A 774 -10.16 13.48 -6.17
C PHE A 774 -9.47 13.23 -4.82
N GLN A 775 -8.16 13.40 -4.74
CA GLN A 775 -7.37 13.08 -3.55
C GLN A 775 -6.34 14.17 -3.25
N VAL A 776 -6.21 14.53 -1.98
CA VAL A 776 -5.15 15.42 -1.51
C VAL A 776 -4.62 14.95 -0.16
N GLN A 777 -3.32 15.04 0.00
CA GLN A 777 -2.62 14.78 1.26
C GLN A 777 -1.58 15.86 1.55
N PHE A 778 -1.20 15.97 2.82
CA PHE A 778 -0.41 17.09 3.29
C PHE A 778 0.82 16.63 4.07
N ASN A 779 1.94 17.31 3.83
CA ASN A 779 3.08 17.35 4.72
C ASN A 779 3.08 18.67 5.47
N VAL A 780 3.03 18.65 6.79
CA VAL A 780 3.11 19.83 7.64
C VAL A 780 4.39 19.73 8.46
N VAL A 781 5.51 20.04 7.82
CA VAL A 781 6.86 19.83 8.37
C VAL A 781 7.78 20.99 8.02
N ASP A 782 8.72 21.28 8.91
CA ASP A 782 9.81 22.24 8.66
C ASP A 782 11.01 21.51 8.02
N SER A 783 11.44 21.94 6.85
CA SER A 783 12.58 21.34 6.14
C SER A 783 13.87 21.36 6.98
N ARG A 784 14.06 22.39 7.84
CA ARG A 784 15.23 22.46 8.72
C ARG A 784 15.20 21.37 9.80
N MET A 785 14.01 21.09 10.34
CA MET A 785 13.83 19.96 11.29
C MET A 785 14.13 18.62 10.61
N LEU A 786 13.71 18.42 9.35
CA LEU A 786 14.00 17.21 8.61
C LEU A 786 15.51 17.04 8.33
N ILE A 787 16.22 18.12 8.02
CA ILE A 787 17.68 18.12 7.83
C ILE A 787 18.37 17.79 9.17
N ASP A 788 17.93 18.40 10.28
CA ASP A 788 18.46 18.08 11.61
C ASP A 788 18.22 16.62 11.97
N ALA A 789 17.04 16.08 11.65
CA ALA A 789 16.72 14.67 11.84
C ALA A 789 17.53 13.70 10.95
N GLN A 790 18.05 14.15 9.80
CA GLN A 790 19.04 13.37 9.04
C GLN A 790 20.40 13.32 9.70
N LEU A 791 20.80 14.41 10.36
CA LEU A 791 22.11 14.54 11.00
C LEU A 791 22.13 13.89 12.40
N HIS A 792 21.00 13.90 13.10
CA HIS A 792 20.83 13.44 14.47
C HIS A 792 19.65 12.48 14.63
N PRO A 793 19.61 11.32 13.89
CA PRO A 793 18.46 10.41 13.85
C PRO A 793 18.07 9.85 15.23
N GLU A 794 19.00 9.73 16.16
CA GLU A 794 18.77 9.26 17.53
C GLU A 794 17.76 10.12 18.31
N ASN A 795 17.62 11.40 17.97
CA ASN A 795 16.70 12.34 18.59
C ASN A 795 15.30 12.34 17.99
N TYR A 796 15.10 11.61 16.85
CA TYR A 796 13.89 11.69 16.05
C TYR A 796 13.33 10.29 15.71
N ARG A 797 13.52 9.31 16.58
CA ARG A 797 13.16 7.90 16.33
C ARG A 797 11.67 7.69 16.11
N ASP A 798 10.82 8.55 16.63
CA ASP A 798 9.37 8.52 16.50
C ASP A 798 8.82 9.56 15.50
N LEU A 799 9.69 10.28 14.81
CA LEU A 799 9.27 11.23 13.77
C LEU A 799 8.65 10.48 12.58
N VAL A 800 7.37 10.71 12.34
CA VAL A 800 6.62 10.16 11.22
C VAL A 800 6.41 11.24 10.17
N VAL A 801 6.61 10.92 8.90
CA VAL A 801 6.38 11.83 7.77
C VAL A 801 5.55 11.17 6.68
N ARG A 802 4.77 11.98 5.96
CA ARG A 802 4.01 11.52 4.80
C ARG A 802 4.91 11.39 3.58
N VAL A 803 4.90 10.23 2.94
CA VAL A 803 5.63 10.00 1.70
C VAL A 803 4.70 10.20 0.50
N ALA A 804 4.02 9.17 0.07
CA ALA A 804 3.07 9.26 -1.04
C ALA A 804 2.04 8.13 -0.89
N GLY A 805 0.87 8.45 -0.33
CA GLY A 805 -0.15 7.47 0.00
C GLY A 805 0.08 6.73 1.34
N PHE A 806 1.25 6.86 1.96
CA PHE A 806 1.60 6.26 3.24
C PHE A 806 2.50 7.19 4.05
N SER A 807 2.67 6.89 5.34
CA SER A 807 3.63 7.57 6.21
C SER A 807 4.64 6.56 6.74
N ALA A 808 5.86 7.02 7.01
CA ALA A 808 6.96 6.20 7.50
C ALA A 808 7.71 6.90 8.63
N TYR A 809 8.38 6.13 9.48
CA TYR A 809 9.36 6.69 10.41
C TYR A 809 10.52 7.29 9.62
N TRP A 810 10.83 8.54 9.90
CA TRP A 810 11.87 9.29 9.18
C TRP A 810 13.22 8.57 9.18
N VAL A 811 13.61 8.08 10.35
CA VAL A 811 14.90 7.40 10.55
C VAL A 811 15.01 6.03 9.87
N GLU A 812 13.89 5.45 9.44
CA GLU A 812 13.86 4.17 8.73
C GLU A 812 13.87 4.33 7.21
N MET A 813 13.72 5.57 6.72
CA MET A 813 13.73 5.87 5.29
C MET A 813 15.15 5.94 4.73
N SER A 814 15.31 5.55 3.46
CA SER A 814 16.57 5.78 2.76
C SER A 814 16.85 7.28 2.61
N LYS A 815 18.15 7.66 2.63
CA LYS A 815 18.54 9.06 2.46
C LYS A 815 17.94 9.70 1.20
N ALA A 816 17.91 8.96 0.10
CA ALA A 816 17.35 9.47 -1.16
C ALA A 816 15.85 9.80 -1.07
N LEU A 817 15.08 9.00 -0.31
CA LEU A 817 13.66 9.27 -0.07
C LEU A 817 13.47 10.43 0.92
N GLN A 818 14.32 10.55 1.93
CA GLN A 818 14.35 11.70 2.84
C GLN A 818 14.64 12.99 2.07
N ASP A 819 15.66 12.99 1.21
CA ASP A 819 16.04 14.13 0.38
C ASP A 819 14.88 14.55 -0.55
N GLN A 820 14.13 13.59 -1.12
CA GLN A 820 12.95 13.88 -1.91
C GLN A 820 11.86 14.63 -1.11
N VAL A 821 11.58 14.20 0.12
CA VAL A 821 10.57 14.86 0.98
C VAL A 821 11.04 16.26 1.38
N ILE A 822 12.32 16.44 1.66
CA ILE A 822 12.90 17.76 1.94
C ILE A 822 12.74 18.67 0.73
N TRP A 823 12.97 18.15 -0.47
CA TRP A 823 12.98 18.92 -1.73
C TRP A 823 11.61 19.41 -2.20
N ARG A 824 10.52 18.82 -1.72
CA ARG A 824 9.15 19.28 -2.07
C ARG A 824 8.99 20.78 -1.83
N THR A 825 8.28 21.45 -2.74
CA THR A 825 7.94 22.88 -2.57
C THR A 825 7.19 23.11 -1.27
N GLU A 826 7.67 24.03 -0.45
CA GLU A 826 7.07 24.36 0.84
C GLU A 826 6.21 25.61 0.70
N HIS A 827 4.89 25.42 0.78
CA HIS A 827 3.92 26.50 0.62
C HIS A 827 3.67 27.28 1.91
N SER A 828 3.29 28.54 1.77
CA SER A 828 2.64 29.39 2.79
C SER A 828 1.22 29.70 2.34
N LEU A 829 0.26 29.74 3.28
CA LEU A 829 -1.13 30.13 3.03
C LEU A 829 -1.37 31.60 3.33
#